data_934e3dd38cfff167a06f0a1eeead3a6b
#
_entry.id   934e3dd38cfff167a06f0a1eeead3a6b
#
_cell.length_a   1.000
_cell.length_b   1.000
_cell.length_c   1.000
_cell.angle_alpha   90.00
_cell.angle_beta   90.00
_cell.angle_gamma   90.00
#
_symmetry.space_group_name_H-M   'P 1'
#
loop_
_entity.id
_entity.type
_entity.pdbx_description
1 polymer ?
#
loop_
_entity_poly.entity_id
_entity_poly.type
_entity_poly.pdbx_seq_one_letter_code
_entity_poly.pdbx_strand_id
1 'polypeptide(L)'
;MTSDGGSATVTATQVPLASAQLDFHALNAMLNLYGPNGEIQFDKDREAARQYFLQHVNQNTVFFHDLAEKLDYLVENKYYDPAVLAKYDREFVKSLFEFAYSKKFRFETFLGAFKYYTSYTLKTFDGKRYLERFEDRVCMVALGLADGNEQQALDIVEEVISGRFQPATPTFLNVGKAQRGEPVSCFLLRIEDNMESIARGINSALQLSKRGGGVALLLSNIREHGAPIKHIQNQSSGVIPVMKLLEDSFSYANQLGARQGAGAVYLHAHHPDILRFLDTKRENADEKIRIKTLSLGVVIPDITFELAKKNEDMYLFSPYDVERVYGKPFADISITEKYDEMVDDSRIRKTKIKARDFFQTIAELQFESGYPYIMFEDTVNAANPIKGRITHSNLCSEILQVSTPSTFNEDLSYDHVGRDISCNLGSLNIAKTMDSPDFAKSIDTAIRALTAVSDQTSIESVPSIKRANESGHAIGLGQMNLHGYLARERIHYGSTEGVDFTNIYFYTVAYHAIAASNRLAIERGRAFGGFEDSKYASGEYFDKYTDQVWEPETDRVRRLFADAGVHIPTQDDWKALKASVMEHGIYNQNLQAVPPTGSISYINNSTSSIHPVPSKIEIRKEGKIGRVYYPAPYLTNDNLEYYEDAYEIGYEKIIDTYAAATQHVDQGLSLTLFFKDTVTTRDVNRAQIYAWRKGIKTLYYIRLRQMALEGTEVEGCVSCML
;
A
#
# COMPACT_ATOMS: atom_id res chain seq x y z
N MET A 1 40.87 -31.87 20.78
CA MET A 1 40.92 -30.58 21.49
C MET A 1 39.50 -30.10 21.60
N THR A 2 38.97 -30.22 22.77
CA THR A 2 37.60 -30.03 23.18
C THR A 2 37.31 -28.53 23.32
N SER A 3 36.32 -28.03 22.64
CA SER A 3 35.76 -26.69 22.89
C SER A 3 34.47 -26.85 23.67
N ASP A 4 34.52 -26.43 24.90
CA ASP A 4 33.38 -26.28 25.82
C ASP A 4 32.40 -25.25 25.25
N GLY A 5 31.22 -25.72 24.83
CA GLY A 5 30.08 -24.89 24.56
C GLY A 5 29.28 -24.67 25.84
N GLY A 6 29.35 -23.48 26.39
CA GLY A 6 28.52 -23.10 27.53
C GLY A 6 27.03 -23.24 27.21
N SER A 7 26.42 -24.27 27.73
CA SER A 7 24.98 -24.51 27.72
C SER A 7 24.32 -23.55 28.72
N ALA A 8 23.61 -22.55 28.23
CA ALA A 8 22.70 -21.78 29.06
C ALA A 8 21.55 -22.69 29.50
N THR A 9 21.59 -23.11 30.76
CA THR A 9 20.54 -23.93 31.37
C THR A 9 19.27 -23.09 31.57
N VAL A 10 18.28 -23.37 30.71
CA VAL A 10 16.94 -22.78 30.85
C VAL A 10 16.20 -23.55 31.95
N THR A 11 16.08 -22.98 33.09
CA THR A 11 15.18 -23.43 34.16
C THR A 11 13.75 -22.97 33.81
N ALA A 12 12.95 -23.86 33.28
CA ALA A 12 11.51 -23.66 33.13
C ALA A 12 10.85 -23.75 34.50
N THR A 13 10.45 -22.62 35.05
CA THR A 13 9.56 -22.58 36.22
C THR A 13 8.16 -22.97 35.72
N GLN A 14 7.75 -24.20 36.00
CA GLN A 14 6.37 -24.63 35.79
C GLN A 14 5.50 -23.96 36.85
N VAL A 15 4.63 -23.07 36.43
CA VAL A 15 3.52 -22.55 37.25
C VAL A 15 2.41 -23.59 37.22
N PRO A 16 1.86 -24.04 38.36
CA PRO A 16 0.79 -25.05 38.37
C PRO A 16 -0.47 -24.48 37.75
N LEU A 17 -1.00 -25.16 36.75
CA LEU A 17 -2.30 -24.91 36.15
C LEU A 17 -3.40 -25.29 37.14
N ALA A 18 -4.03 -24.30 37.75
CA ALA A 18 -5.24 -24.48 38.55
C ALA A 18 -6.46 -24.30 37.65
N SER A 19 -7.34 -25.34 37.63
CA SER A 19 -8.66 -25.43 36.98
C SER A 19 -8.70 -25.17 35.48
N ALA A 20 -9.46 -25.98 34.74
CA ALA A 20 -9.59 -25.97 33.30
C ALA A 20 -9.88 -24.56 32.73
N GLN A 21 -8.81 -23.80 32.48
CA GLN A 21 -8.88 -22.55 31.74
C GLN A 21 -9.09 -22.86 30.26
N LEU A 22 -10.07 -22.23 29.65
CA LEU A 22 -10.32 -22.33 28.22
C LEU A 22 -9.07 -21.94 27.44
N ASP A 23 -8.78 -22.65 26.35
CA ASP A 23 -7.75 -22.30 25.39
C ASP A 23 -8.04 -20.92 24.77
N PHE A 24 -6.98 -20.17 24.44
CA PHE A 24 -7.09 -18.87 23.79
C PHE A 24 -7.91 -18.89 22.48
N HIS A 25 -7.82 -19.96 21.71
CA HIS A 25 -8.60 -20.14 20.50
C HIS A 25 -10.10 -20.30 20.80
N ALA A 26 -10.44 -21.11 21.79
CA ALA A 26 -11.81 -21.30 22.24
C ALA A 26 -12.41 -19.98 22.80
N LEU A 27 -11.63 -19.21 23.55
CA LEU A 27 -12.05 -17.91 24.05
C LEU A 27 -12.33 -16.90 22.93
N ASN A 28 -11.46 -16.82 21.91
CA ASN A 28 -11.70 -15.97 20.74
C ASN A 28 -12.97 -16.40 19.97
N ALA A 29 -13.21 -17.71 19.83
CA ALA A 29 -14.41 -18.24 19.16
C ALA A 29 -15.73 -17.85 19.88
N MET A 30 -15.67 -17.49 21.16
CA MET A 30 -16.85 -17.03 21.91
C MET A 30 -17.42 -15.69 21.41
N LEU A 31 -16.63 -14.92 20.64
CA LEU A 31 -17.15 -13.73 19.96
C LEU A 31 -18.29 -14.03 18.98
N ASN A 32 -18.37 -15.24 18.46
CA ASN A 32 -19.44 -15.70 17.58
C ASN A 32 -20.66 -16.22 18.36
N LEU A 33 -20.61 -16.19 19.68
CA LEU A 33 -21.69 -16.65 20.56
C LEU A 33 -22.22 -15.48 21.37
N TYR A 34 -23.53 -15.34 21.40
CA TYR A 34 -24.18 -14.31 22.21
C TYR A 34 -24.18 -14.75 23.68
N GLY A 35 -24.02 -13.79 24.58
CA GLY A 35 -24.21 -13.99 26.01
C GLY A 35 -25.68 -14.25 26.39
N PRO A 36 -25.94 -14.54 27.67
CA PRO A 36 -27.29 -14.85 28.13
C PRO A 36 -28.36 -13.77 27.86
N ASN A 37 -27.91 -12.51 27.76
CA ASN A 37 -28.78 -11.36 27.48
C ASN A 37 -28.76 -10.94 26.00
N GLY A 38 -28.15 -11.74 25.10
CA GLY A 38 -28.07 -11.44 23.68
C GLY A 38 -26.92 -10.46 23.30
N GLU A 39 -26.03 -10.14 24.24
CA GLU A 39 -24.87 -9.30 23.98
C GLU A 39 -23.68 -10.05 23.40
N ILE A 40 -22.83 -9.35 22.63
CA ILE A 40 -21.54 -9.87 22.14
C ILE A 40 -20.54 -9.81 23.31
N GLN A 41 -19.76 -10.89 23.49
CA GLN A 41 -18.83 -11.07 24.61
C GLN A 41 -17.42 -10.56 24.24
N PHE A 42 -17.26 -9.24 24.06
CA PHE A 42 -15.98 -8.63 23.65
C PHE A 42 -14.83 -8.84 24.65
N ASP A 43 -15.12 -9.03 25.94
CA ASP A 43 -14.14 -9.34 26.98
C ASP A 43 -13.40 -10.66 26.71
N LYS A 44 -14.04 -11.60 26.02
CA LYS A 44 -13.45 -12.91 25.69
C LYS A 44 -12.29 -12.81 24.72
N ASP A 45 -12.28 -11.84 23.81
CA ASP A 45 -11.15 -11.61 22.93
C ASP A 45 -9.90 -11.07 23.69
N ARG A 46 -10.11 -10.15 24.63
CA ARG A 46 -9.03 -9.65 25.50
C ARG A 46 -8.46 -10.76 26.37
N GLU A 47 -9.34 -11.60 26.90
CA GLU A 47 -8.91 -12.79 27.65
C GLU A 47 -8.14 -13.78 26.76
N ALA A 48 -8.59 -14.00 25.52
CA ALA A 48 -7.88 -14.82 24.55
C ALA A 48 -6.47 -14.29 24.27
N ALA A 49 -6.31 -12.97 24.07
CA ALA A 49 -5.00 -12.34 23.90
C ALA A 49 -4.09 -12.60 25.10
N ARG A 50 -4.62 -12.43 26.33
CA ARG A 50 -3.88 -12.70 27.57
C ARG A 50 -3.46 -14.17 27.68
N GLN A 51 -4.37 -15.10 27.43
CA GLN A 51 -4.09 -16.54 27.49
C GLN A 51 -3.09 -16.96 26.42
N TYR A 52 -3.13 -16.36 25.24
CA TYR A 52 -2.13 -16.60 24.19
C TYR A 52 -0.71 -16.26 24.66
N PHE A 53 -0.53 -15.16 25.39
CA PHE A 53 0.76 -14.86 26.01
C PHE A 53 1.17 -15.89 27.04
N LEU A 54 0.28 -16.27 27.95
CA LEU A 54 0.58 -17.21 29.02
C LEU A 54 0.84 -18.63 28.53
N GLN A 55 0.02 -19.11 27.60
CA GLN A 55 0.03 -20.49 27.15
C GLN A 55 1.01 -20.73 25.98
N HIS A 56 1.33 -19.70 25.20
CA HIS A 56 2.14 -19.86 24.00
C HIS A 56 3.36 -18.93 23.94
N VAL A 57 3.18 -17.62 23.98
CA VAL A 57 4.27 -16.68 23.72
C VAL A 57 5.37 -16.80 24.76
N ASN A 58 5.04 -16.72 26.05
CA ASN A 58 6.03 -16.78 27.12
C ASN A 58 6.79 -18.10 27.15
N GLN A 59 6.12 -19.21 26.84
CA GLN A 59 6.75 -20.54 26.81
C GLN A 59 7.74 -20.73 25.65
N ASN A 60 7.55 -19.96 24.57
CA ASN A 60 8.38 -20.02 23.37
C ASN A 60 9.32 -18.81 23.22
N THR A 61 9.45 -17.96 24.22
CA THR A 61 10.35 -16.79 24.20
C THR A 61 11.70 -17.16 24.81
N VAL A 62 12.78 -16.72 24.17
CA VAL A 62 14.13 -16.77 24.75
C VAL A 62 14.28 -15.60 25.69
N PHE A 63 14.61 -15.86 26.94
CA PHE A 63 14.84 -14.86 27.96
C PHE A 63 16.34 -14.60 28.15
N PHE A 64 16.69 -13.33 28.35
CA PHE A 64 18.04 -12.85 28.64
C PHE A 64 18.07 -12.22 30.02
N HIS A 65 19.23 -12.25 30.65
CA HIS A 65 19.40 -11.67 31.97
C HIS A 65 19.18 -10.14 31.95
N ASP A 66 19.79 -9.49 30.97
CA ASP A 66 19.61 -8.06 30.75
C ASP A 66 19.65 -7.69 29.27
N LEU A 67 19.45 -6.42 28.97
CA LEU A 67 19.41 -5.91 27.60
C LEU A 67 20.80 -5.99 26.92
N ALA A 68 21.88 -5.79 27.65
CA ALA A 68 23.23 -5.81 27.09
C ALA A 68 23.56 -7.22 26.59
N GLU A 69 23.30 -8.25 27.42
CA GLU A 69 23.44 -9.66 27.02
C GLU A 69 22.61 -9.98 25.80
N LYS A 70 21.35 -9.53 25.78
CA LYS A 70 20.44 -9.73 24.64
C LYS A 70 20.98 -9.15 23.36
N LEU A 71 21.40 -7.88 23.37
CA LEU A 71 21.92 -7.21 22.19
C LEU A 71 23.22 -7.85 21.69
N ASP A 72 24.15 -8.17 22.59
CA ASP A 72 25.40 -8.84 22.25
C ASP A 72 25.11 -10.21 21.61
N TYR A 73 24.24 -11.03 22.21
CA TYR A 73 23.83 -12.31 21.66
C TYR A 73 23.22 -12.20 20.27
N LEU A 74 22.29 -11.24 20.07
CA LEU A 74 21.58 -11.07 18.80
C LEU A 74 22.51 -10.58 17.68
N VAL A 75 23.53 -9.78 18.01
CA VAL A 75 24.54 -9.33 17.04
C VAL A 75 25.51 -10.47 16.71
N GLU A 76 26.08 -11.14 17.73
CA GLU A 76 27.05 -12.21 17.55
C GLU A 76 26.47 -13.41 16.75
N ASN A 77 25.20 -13.72 16.98
CA ASN A 77 24.50 -14.79 16.27
C ASN A 77 23.82 -14.35 14.96
N LYS A 78 24.14 -13.14 14.45
CA LYS A 78 23.69 -12.61 13.14
C LYS A 78 22.16 -12.47 13.01
N TYR A 79 21.49 -12.14 14.11
CA TYR A 79 20.08 -11.77 14.13
C TYR A 79 19.87 -10.28 13.92
N TYR A 80 20.63 -9.43 14.63
CA TYR A 80 20.61 -7.98 14.46
C TYR A 80 21.77 -7.50 13.61
N ASP A 81 21.52 -6.43 12.83
CA ASP A 81 22.51 -5.78 12.02
C ASP A 81 23.43 -4.89 12.91
N PRO A 82 24.72 -5.23 13.07
CA PRO A 82 25.62 -4.46 13.90
C PRO A 82 25.81 -3.03 13.40
N ALA A 83 25.65 -2.77 12.09
CA ALA A 83 25.81 -1.45 11.49
C ALA A 83 24.74 -0.46 12.01
N VAL A 84 23.55 -0.93 12.34
CA VAL A 84 22.49 -0.09 12.90
C VAL A 84 22.87 0.36 14.32
N LEU A 85 23.27 -0.57 15.17
CA LEU A 85 23.61 -0.28 16.57
C LEU A 85 24.91 0.54 16.71
N ALA A 86 25.85 0.36 15.82
CA ALA A 86 27.14 1.08 15.83
C ALA A 86 27.02 2.60 15.61
N LYS A 87 25.86 3.09 15.15
CA LYS A 87 25.58 4.52 14.94
C LYS A 87 25.19 5.26 16.23
N TYR A 88 25.04 4.55 17.34
CA TYR A 88 24.53 5.09 18.59
C TYR A 88 25.42 4.74 19.77
N ASP A 89 25.41 5.62 20.77
CA ASP A 89 25.97 5.28 22.07
C ASP A 89 25.15 4.17 22.73
N ARG A 90 25.84 3.23 23.39
CA ARG A 90 25.20 2.07 24.03
C ARG A 90 24.22 2.46 25.13
N GLU A 91 24.55 3.50 25.91
CA GLU A 91 23.65 4.02 26.96
C GLU A 91 22.39 4.64 26.37
N PHE A 92 22.49 5.30 25.20
CA PHE A 92 21.31 5.79 24.50
C PHE A 92 20.43 4.62 24.04
N VAL A 93 20.99 3.58 23.42
CA VAL A 93 20.24 2.40 23.01
C VAL A 93 19.49 1.79 24.21
N LYS A 94 20.16 1.63 25.34
CA LYS A 94 19.54 1.14 26.57
C LYS A 94 18.37 2.02 27.01
N SER A 95 18.57 3.32 27.04
CA SER A 95 17.52 4.28 27.44
C SER A 95 16.31 4.24 26.51
N LEU A 96 16.53 4.03 25.20
CA LEU A 96 15.46 3.90 24.21
C LEU A 96 14.58 2.67 24.46
N PHE A 97 15.20 1.51 24.74
CA PHE A 97 14.45 0.31 25.07
C PHE A 97 13.70 0.46 26.40
N GLU A 98 14.33 1.05 27.43
CA GLU A 98 13.66 1.35 28.69
C GLU A 98 12.45 2.28 28.49
N PHE A 99 12.59 3.30 27.65
CA PHE A 99 11.50 4.19 27.27
C PHE A 99 10.35 3.42 26.61
N ALA A 100 10.64 2.57 25.62
CA ALA A 100 9.62 1.76 24.95
C ALA A 100 8.89 0.83 25.92
N TYR A 101 9.60 0.14 26.80
CA TYR A 101 9.02 -0.74 27.81
C TYR A 101 8.23 0.02 28.89
N SER A 102 8.61 1.27 29.20
CA SER A 102 7.88 2.12 30.15
C SER A 102 6.44 2.42 29.70
N LYS A 103 6.18 2.34 28.39
CA LYS A 103 4.85 2.53 27.80
C LYS A 103 3.88 1.38 28.08
N LYS A 104 4.37 0.25 28.58
CA LYS A 104 3.57 -0.93 28.96
C LYS A 104 2.62 -1.38 27.86
N PHE A 105 3.13 -1.45 26.61
CA PHE A 105 2.35 -1.85 25.44
C PHE A 105 1.61 -3.19 25.68
N ARG A 106 0.38 -3.27 25.18
CA ARG A 106 -0.42 -4.50 25.18
C ARG A 106 -1.21 -4.58 23.86
N PHE A 107 -1.25 -5.76 23.27
CA PHE A 107 -2.17 -6.03 22.17
C PHE A 107 -3.62 -6.03 22.70
N GLU A 108 -4.48 -5.31 22.03
CA GLU A 108 -5.88 -5.18 22.41
C GLU A 108 -6.75 -6.36 21.93
N THR A 109 -6.30 -7.08 20.88
CA THR A 109 -6.99 -8.21 20.28
C THR A 109 -6.11 -9.45 20.22
N PHE A 110 -6.75 -10.61 20.23
CA PHE A 110 -6.04 -11.88 20.02
C PHE A 110 -5.38 -11.94 18.64
N LEU A 111 -6.12 -11.57 17.56
CA LEU A 111 -5.57 -11.59 16.21
C LEU A 111 -4.37 -10.68 16.05
N GLY A 112 -4.38 -9.49 16.66
CA GLY A 112 -3.23 -8.57 16.65
C GLY A 112 -1.98 -9.20 17.24
N ALA A 113 -2.10 -9.81 18.41
CA ALA A 113 -0.99 -10.54 19.05
C ALA A 113 -0.52 -11.73 18.20
N PHE A 114 -1.47 -12.53 17.71
CA PHE A 114 -1.18 -13.70 16.89
C PHE A 114 -0.45 -13.32 15.60
N LYS A 115 -0.92 -12.30 14.87
CA LYS A 115 -0.27 -11.79 13.65
C LYS A 115 1.14 -11.30 13.91
N TYR A 116 1.35 -10.54 15.00
CA TYR A 116 2.68 -10.05 15.34
C TYR A 116 3.66 -11.22 15.57
N TYR A 117 3.32 -12.17 16.43
CA TYR A 117 4.22 -13.27 16.76
C TYR A 117 4.37 -14.30 15.65
N THR A 118 3.41 -14.49 14.78
CA THR A 118 3.54 -15.39 13.63
C THR A 118 4.30 -14.77 12.45
N SER A 119 4.17 -13.47 12.20
CA SER A 119 4.62 -12.85 10.95
C SER A 119 5.72 -11.79 11.10
N TYR A 120 5.80 -11.05 12.23
CA TYR A 120 6.68 -9.88 12.34
C TYR A 120 7.87 -10.05 13.28
N THR A 121 7.68 -10.72 14.40
CA THR A 121 8.73 -10.85 15.41
C THR A 121 9.94 -11.63 14.90
N LEU A 122 11.12 -11.26 15.39
CA LEU A 122 12.33 -12.02 15.14
C LEU A 122 12.25 -13.37 15.87
N LYS A 123 12.59 -14.45 15.16
CA LYS A 123 12.62 -15.80 15.68
C LYS A 123 14.00 -16.41 15.53
N THR A 124 14.26 -17.48 16.29
CA THR A 124 15.40 -18.35 16.02
C THR A 124 15.35 -18.87 14.58
N PHE A 125 16.49 -19.18 13.97
CA PHE A 125 16.56 -19.62 12.57
C PHE A 125 15.76 -20.90 12.28
N ASP A 126 15.50 -21.73 13.30
CA ASP A 126 14.60 -22.88 13.19
C ASP A 126 13.11 -22.51 13.28
N GLY A 127 12.80 -21.23 13.50
CA GLY A 127 11.44 -20.67 13.57
C GLY A 127 10.66 -21.01 14.84
N LYS A 128 11.28 -21.66 15.83
CA LYS A 128 10.55 -22.24 16.99
C LYS A 128 10.41 -21.31 18.16
N ARG A 129 11.35 -20.38 18.35
CA ARG A 129 11.38 -19.51 19.55
C ARG A 129 11.44 -18.05 19.17
N TYR A 130 10.79 -17.22 19.99
CA TYR A 130 10.75 -15.75 19.84
C TYR A 130 11.94 -15.10 20.50
N LEU A 131 12.57 -14.16 19.80
CA LEU A 131 13.73 -13.39 20.26
C LEU A 131 13.37 -11.95 20.56
N GLU A 132 12.23 -11.46 20.06
CA GLU A 132 11.76 -10.09 20.26
C GLU A 132 10.34 -10.05 20.83
N ARG A 133 10.08 -9.01 21.63
CA ARG A 133 8.72 -8.50 21.88
C ARG A 133 8.43 -7.33 20.94
N PHE A 134 7.20 -6.84 20.97
CA PHE A 134 6.79 -5.71 20.13
C PHE A 134 7.66 -4.46 20.37
N GLU A 135 7.96 -4.14 21.62
CA GLU A 135 8.81 -3.02 22.01
C GLU A 135 10.22 -3.14 21.43
N ASP A 136 10.80 -4.34 21.42
CA ASP A 136 12.12 -4.60 20.84
C ASP A 136 12.11 -4.33 19.33
N ARG A 137 11.08 -4.83 18.63
CA ARG A 137 10.94 -4.63 17.18
C ARG A 137 10.81 -3.14 16.85
N VAL A 138 9.98 -2.41 17.60
CA VAL A 138 9.80 -0.97 17.43
C VAL A 138 11.13 -0.22 17.64
N CYS A 139 11.90 -0.55 18.67
CA CYS A 139 13.19 0.09 18.91
C CYS A 139 14.19 -0.14 17.78
N MET A 140 14.30 -1.38 17.29
CA MET A 140 15.22 -1.69 16.18
C MET A 140 14.82 -1.02 14.88
N VAL A 141 13.53 -0.95 14.58
CA VAL A 141 13.02 -0.21 13.42
C VAL A 141 13.33 1.29 13.56
N ALA A 142 13.09 1.86 14.73
CA ALA A 142 13.37 3.27 14.99
C ALA A 142 14.86 3.60 14.85
N LEU A 143 15.75 2.79 15.43
CA LEU A 143 17.20 2.96 15.32
C LEU A 143 17.67 2.88 13.85
N GLY A 144 17.14 1.92 13.09
CA GLY A 144 17.46 1.77 11.68
C GLY A 144 17.01 2.96 10.83
N LEU A 145 15.79 3.44 11.03
CA LEU A 145 15.24 4.56 10.26
C LEU A 145 15.80 5.92 10.69
N ALA A 146 16.15 6.11 11.95
CA ALA A 146 16.72 7.36 12.44
C ALA A 146 18.19 7.57 12.06
N ASP A 147 18.87 6.53 11.61
CA ASP A 147 20.23 6.59 11.02
C ASP A 147 21.26 7.38 11.86
N GLY A 148 21.24 7.16 13.19
CA GLY A 148 22.16 7.81 14.13
C GLY A 148 21.56 9.06 14.81
N ASN A 149 20.40 9.52 14.41
CA ASN A 149 19.72 10.65 15.06
C ASN A 149 18.91 10.17 16.26
N GLU A 150 19.42 10.42 17.47
CA GLU A 150 18.81 9.97 18.72
C GLU A 150 17.41 10.52 18.96
N GLN A 151 17.18 11.81 18.68
CA GLN A 151 15.86 12.43 18.86
C GLN A 151 14.84 11.85 17.89
N GLN A 152 15.21 11.60 16.66
CA GLN A 152 14.33 10.98 15.67
C GLN A 152 14.01 9.53 16.06
N ALA A 153 14.96 8.79 16.64
CA ALA A 153 14.71 7.44 17.16
C ALA A 153 13.65 7.46 18.29
N LEU A 154 13.78 8.38 19.24
CA LEU A 154 12.79 8.58 20.30
C LEU A 154 11.40 8.93 19.75
N ASP A 155 11.35 9.86 18.79
CA ASP A 155 10.10 10.29 18.18
C ASP A 155 9.40 9.14 17.43
N ILE A 156 10.15 8.32 16.67
CA ILE A 156 9.60 7.15 15.98
C ILE A 156 9.07 6.12 16.98
N VAL A 157 9.81 5.83 18.06
CA VAL A 157 9.35 4.91 19.09
C VAL A 157 8.03 5.40 19.70
N GLU A 158 7.94 6.68 20.05
CA GLU A 158 6.71 7.27 20.61
C GLU A 158 5.52 7.11 19.66
N GLU A 159 5.68 7.44 18.38
CA GLU A 159 4.60 7.37 17.40
C GLU A 159 4.16 5.92 17.10
N VAL A 160 5.10 4.97 17.04
CA VAL A 160 4.78 3.57 16.76
C VAL A 160 4.20 2.86 18.00
N ILE A 161 4.78 3.05 19.17
CA ILE A 161 4.27 2.43 20.43
C ILE A 161 2.87 2.95 20.78
N SER A 162 2.61 4.23 20.56
CA SER A 162 1.26 4.80 20.77
C SER A 162 0.25 4.35 19.75
N GLY A 163 0.71 3.72 18.65
CA GLY A 163 -0.11 3.26 17.54
C GLY A 163 -0.57 4.36 16.59
N ARG A 164 -0.03 5.57 16.69
CA ARG A 164 -0.34 6.68 15.77
C ARG A 164 0.22 6.46 14.38
N PHE A 165 1.45 5.94 14.29
CA PHE A 165 2.10 5.59 13.04
C PHE A 165 2.48 4.10 13.01
N GLN A 166 2.17 3.43 11.93
CA GLN A 166 2.55 2.05 11.69
C GLN A 166 3.33 1.94 10.38
N PRO A 167 4.62 1.59 10.43
CA PRO A 167 5.39 1.26 9.23
C PRO A 167 4.74 0.12 8.46
N ALA A 168 4.88 0.13 7.13
CA ALA A 168 4.41 -0.96 6.28
C ALA A 168 5.06 -2.30 6.66
N THR A 169 4.40 -3.40 6.31
CA THR A 169 4.86 -4.75 6.62
C THR A 169 6.35 -4.99 6.34
N PRO A 170 6.90 -4.69 5.15
CA PRO A 170 8.32 -4.95 4.88
C PRO A 170 9.26 -4.11 5.74
N THR A 171 8.93 -2.86 5.98
CA THR A 171 9.72 -1.97 6.85
C THR A 171 9.75 -2.51 8.28
N PHE A 172 8.58 -2.81 8.83
CA PHE A 172 8.46 -3.30 10.20
C PHE A 172 9.05 -4.70 10.40
N LEU A 173 8.97 -5.55 9.36
CA LEU A 173 9.54 -6.88 9.37
C LEU A 173 11.07 -6.88 9.25
N ASN A 174 11.66 -6.02 8.42
CA ASN A 174 13.04 -6.18 7.96
C ASN A 174 14.04 -5.23 8.61
N VAL A 175 13.67 -3.99 8.95
CA VAL A 175 14.63 -2.99 9.45
C VAL A 175 15.29 -3.43 10.75
N GLY A 176 16.61 -3.33 10.81
CA GLY A 176 17.43 -3.70 11.97
C GLY A 176 17.81 -5.17 12.06
N LYS A 177 17.25 -6.05 11.23
CA LYS A 177 17.63 -7.47 11.15
C LYS A 177 18.84 -7.65 10.23
N ALA A 178 19.76 -8.54 10.58
CA ALA A 178 20.94 -8.86 9.74
C ALA A 178 20.55 -9.67 8.50
N GLN A 179 19.66 -10.66 8.67
CA GLN A 179 19.11 -11.46 7.56
C GLN A 179 17.75 -10.88 7.20
N ARG A 180 17.70 -10.09 6.13
CA ARG A 180 16.50 -9.33 5.78
C ARG A 180 16.28 -9.18 4.28
N GLY A 181 15.00 -8.94 3.90
CA GLY A 181 14.63 -8.34 2.63
C GLY A 181 14.78 -6.81 2.66
N GLU A 182 14.32 -6.15 1.61
CA GLU A 182 14.29 -4.70 1.55
C GLU A 182 13.16 -4.13 2.44
N PRO A 183 13.29 -2.91 2.95
CA PRO A 183 12.26 -2.26 3.76
C PRO A 183 11.09 -1.72 2.92
N VAL A 184 11.02 -2.02 1.64
CA VAL A 184 10.14 -1.47 0.61
C VAL A 184 8.99 -2.42 0.32
N SER A 185 7.79 -1.88 0.12
CA SER A 185 6.58 -2.69 -0.08
C SER A 185 6.45 -3.25 -1.50
N CYS A 186 6.75 -2.45 -2.51
CA CYS A 186 6.63 -2.86 -3.91
C CYS A 186 7.47 -1.99 -4.84
N PHE A 187 7.54 -2.43 -6.09
CA PHE A 187 8.28 -1.79 -7.17
C PHE A 187 7.43 -1.70 -8.42
N LEU A 188 7.63 -0.65 -9.21
CA LEU A 188 7.03 -0.51 -10.53
C LEU A 188 8.14 -0.41 -11.57
N LEU A 189 8.04 -1.22 -12.60
CA LEU A 189 8.95 -1.27 -13.72
C LEU A 189 8.21 -1.00 -15.02
N ARG A 190 8.88 -0.38 -15.97
CA ARG A 190 8.38 -0.30 -17.34
C ARG A 190 9.22 -1.16 -18.27
N ILE A 191 8.57 -1.74 -19.28
CA ILE A 191 9.21 -2.52 -20.32
C ILE A 191 9.00 -1.78 -21.65
N GLU A 192 10.06 -1.58 -22.40
CA GLU A 192 10.03 -0.99 -23.74
C GLU A 192 10.02 -2.08 -24.83
N ASP A 193 9.76 -1.68 -26.08
CA ASP A 193 9.50 -2.59 -27.18
C ASP A 193 10.78 -3.10 -27.87
N ASN A 194 11.64 -3.77 -27.09
CA ASN A 194 12.80 -4.49 -27.57
C ASN A 194 13.15 -5.67 -26.65
N MET A 195 13.88 -6.65 -27.18
CA MET A 195 14.18 -7.90 -26.48
C MET A 195 15.04 -7.65 -25.23
N GLU A 196 15.96 -6.70 -25.30
CA GLU A 196 16.86 -6.36 -24.18
C GLU A 196 16.05 -5.79 -23.00
N SER A 197 15.08 -4.90 -23.25
CA SER A 197 14.20 -4.37 -22.23
C SER A 197 13.27 -5.45 -21.63
N ILE A 198 12.71 -6.33 -22.48
CA ILE A 198 11.88 -7.44 -22.00
C ILE A 198 12.71 -8.39 -21.12
N ALA A 199 13.87 -8.81 -21.59
CA ALA A 199 14.75 -9.72 -20.84
C ALA A 199 15.22 -9.08 -19.52
N ARG A 200 15.58 -7.81 -19.56
CA ARG A 200 15.98 -7.07 -18.36
C ARG A 200 14.83 -6.87 -17.38
N GLY A 201 13.62 -6.62 -17.87
CA GLY A 201 12.40 -6.54 -17.06
C GLY A 201 12.13 -7.83 -16.30
N ILE A 202 12.24 -8.97 -16.95
CA ILE A 202 12.09 -10.30 -16.31
C ILE A 202 13.18 -10.52 -15.25
N ASN A 203 14.45 -10.22 -15.57
CA ASN A 203 15.55 -10.31 -14.62
C ASN A 203 15.31 -9.42 -13.40
N SER A 204 14.94 -8.16 -13.62
CA SER A 204 14.67 -7.21 -12.54
C SER A 204 13.51 -7.67 -11.68
N ALA A 205 12.44 -8.21 -12.27
CA ALA A 205 11.31 -8.78 -11.54
C ALA A 205 11.75 -9.92 -10.59
N LEU A 206 12.59 -10.84 -11.07
CA LEU A 206 13.18 -11.91 -10.25
C LEU A 206 14.00 -11.36 -9.08
N GLN A 207 14.89 -10.39 -9.35
CA GLN A 207 15.76 -9.81 -8.32
C GLN A 207 14.97 -9.04 -7.25
N LEU A 208 13.94 -8.30 -7.64
CA LEU A 208 13.11 -7.53 -6.72
C LEU A 208 12.16 -8.43 -5.91
N SER A 209 11.58 -9.44 -6.54
CA SER A 209 10.73 -10.43 -5.85
C SER A 209 11.52 -11.22 -4.80
N LYS A 210 12.74 -11.64 -5.11
CA LYS A 210 13.65 -12.28 -4.15
C LYS A 210 13.87 -11.42 -2.89
N ARG A 211 13.88 -10.10 -3.04
CA ARG A 211 14.08 -9.14 -1.94
C ARG A 211 12.79 -8.82 -1.17
N GLY A 212 11.64 -9.37 -1.62
CA GLY A 212 10.37 -9.34 -0.89
C GLY A 212 9.39 -8.27 -1.30
N GLY A 213 9.70 -7.50 -2.34
CA GLY A 213 8.77 -6.53 -2.92
C GLY A 213 7.85 -7.19 -3.94
N GLY A 214 6.58 -6.81 -3.97
CA GLY A 214 5.72 -7.04 -5.11
C GLY A 214 6.16 -6.19 -6.29
N VAL A 215 5.97 -6.66 -7.53
CA VAL A 215 6.42 -5.93 -8.72
C VAL A 215 5.26 -5.74 -9.70
N ALA A 216 5.03 -4.49 -10.11
CA ALA A 216 4.11 -4.15 -11.17
C ALA A 216 4.87 -3.73 -12.43
N LEU A 217 4.48 -4.27 -13.58
CA LEU A 217 5.16 -4.02 -14.85
C LEU A 217 4.20 -3.42 -15.88
N LEU A 218 4.65 -2.38 -16.57
CA LEU A 218 3.94 -1.78 -17.69
C LEU A 218 4.26 -2.55 -18.97
N LEU A 219 3.24 -3.08 -19.62
CA LEU A 219 3.36 -3.82 -20.88
C LEU A 219 2.87 -3.03 -22.10
N SER A 220 2.31 -1.85 -21.91
CA SER A 220 1.65 -1.05 -22.95
C SER A 220 2.55 -0.66 -24.13
N ASN A 221 3.87 -0.62 -23.92
CA ASN A 221 4.82 -0.25 -24.97
C ASN A 221 5.23 -1.42 -25.86
N ILE A 222 4.94 -2.66 -25.44
CA ILE A 222 5.26 -3.87 -26.22
C ILE A 222 4.30 -3.98 -27.41
N ARG A 223 4.83 -4.21 -28.60
CA ARG A 223 4.01 -4.38 -29.81
C ARG A 223 3.05 -5.57 -29.70
N GLU A 224 1.92 -5.42 -30.33
CA GLU A 224 0.83 -6.39 -30.34
C GLU A 224 1.18 -7.70 -31.05
N HIS A 225 0.40 -8.75 -30.75
CA HIS A 225 0.44 -10.01 -31.48
C HIS A 225 0.21 -9.79 -32.99
N GLY A 226 1.03 -10.44 -33.82
CA GLY A 226 0.98 -10.31 -35.25
C GLY A 226 1.65 -9.05 -35.82
N ALA A 227 2.17 -8.16 -35.00
CA ALA A 227 2.95 -7.03 -35.50
C ALA A 227 4.23 -7.47 -36.23
N PRO A 228 4.71 -6.72 -37.21
CA PRO A 228 5.94 -7.06 -37.90
C PRO A 228 7.17 -6.92 -37.02
N ILE A 229 8.15 -7.80 -37.26
CA ILE A 229 9.51 -7.70 -36.75
C ILE A 229 10.47 -7.68 -37.95
N LYS A 230 11.36 -6.68 -38.01
CA LYS A 230 12.30 -6.49 -39.14
C LYS A 230 11.56 -6.53 -40.51
N HIS A 231 10.41 -5.88 -40.57
CA HIS A 231 9.50 -5.84 -41.76
C HIS A 231 8.81 -7.17 -42.12
N ILE A 232 9.06 -8.27 -41.42
CA ILE A 232 8.38 -9.55 -41.64
C ILE A 232 7.06 -9.54 -40.88
N GLN A 233 5.96 -9.71 -41.59
CA GLN A 233 4.60 -9.66 -41.01
C GLN A 233 4.29 -10.86 -40.12
N ASN A 234 3.39 -10.68 -39.18
CA ASN A 234 2.88 -11.72 -38.27
C ASN A 234 3.95 -12.41 -37.41
N GLN A 235 5.00 -11.69 -37.01
CA GLN A 235 6.10 -12.25 -36.23
C GLN A 235 5.99 -12.04 -34.73
N SER A 236 5.38 -10.93 -34.26
CA SER A 236 5.28 -10.64 -32.83
C SER A 236 4.30 -11.59 -32.14
N SER A 237 4.70 -12.09 -30.98
CA SER A 237 3.84 -12.91 -30.11
C SER A 237 2.93 -12.07 -29.18
N GLY A 238 3.15 -10.75 -29.12
CA GLY A 238 2.39 -9.85 -28.25
C GLY A 238 2.75 -9.94 -26.77
N VAL A 239 1.83 -9.48 -25.91
CA VAL A 239 2.08 -9.34 -24.47
C VAL A 239 1.87 -10.64 -23.67
N ILE A 240 1.04 -11.58 -24.15
CA ILE A 240 0.64 -12.76 -23.37
C ILE A 240 1.82 -13.66 -22.99
N PRO A 241 2.75 -14.02 -23.91
CA PRO A 241 3.92 -14.81 -23.53
C PRO A 241 4.82 -14.13 -22.51
N VAL A 242 4.95 -12.80 -22.56
CA VAL A 242 5.69 -12.03 -21.54
C VAL A 242 5.02 -12.15 -20.17
N MET A 243 3.69 -12.08 -20.12
CA MET A 243 2.92 -12.31 -18.88
C MET A 243 3.18 -13.69 -18.29
N LYS A 244 3.24 -14.75 -19.12
CA LYS A 244 3.56 -16.11 -18.65
C LYS A 244 4.95 -16.20 -18.04
N LEU A 245 5.95 -15.62 -18.68
CA LEU A 245 7.32 -15.58 -18.16
C LEU A 245 7.40 -14.85 -16.81
N LEU A 246 6.66 -13.75 -16.67
CA LEU A 246 6.58 -13.01 -15.41
C LEU A 246 5.86 -13.80 -14.32
N GLU A 247 4.75 -14.46 -14.63
CA GLU A 247 4.04 -15.31 -13.67
C GLU A 247 4.93 -16.41 -13.11
N ASP A 248 5.63 -17.13 -13.98
CA ASP A 248 6.57 -18.20 -13.59
C ASP A 248 7.74 -17.64 -12.78
N SER A 249 8.22 -16.44 -13.12
CA SER A 249 9.29 -15.74 -12.38
C SER A 249 8.88 -15.45 -10.94
N PHE A 250 7.67 -14.91 -10.72
CA PHE A 250 7.15 -14.64 -9.37
C PHE A 250 6.83 -15.91 -8.59
N SER A 251 6.39 -16.96 -9.27
CA SER A 251 6.18 -18.27 -8.67
C SER A 251 7.49 -18.87 -8.15
N TYR A 252 8.60 -18.68 -8.85
CA TYR A 252 9.93 -19.17 -8.46
C TYR A 252 10.59 -18.31 -7.37
N ALA A 253 10.59 -16.98 -7.52
CA ALA A 253 11.31 -16.08 -6.64
C ALA A 253 10.44 -15.58 -5.49
N ASN A 254 10.45 -16.31 -4.38
CA ASN A 254 9.84 -15.87 -3.13
C ASN A 254 10.88 -15.34 -2.13
N GLN A 255 10.44 -14.55 -1.16
CA GLN A 255 11.30 -13.96 -0.15
C GLN A 255 11.61 -14.96 0.98
N LEU A 256 12.62 -15.78 0.80
CA LEU A 256 13.13 -16.71 1.84
C LEU A 256 12.02 -17.45 2.62
N GLY A 257 10.89 -17.72 1.97
CA GLY A 257 9.71 -18.33 2.60
C GLY A 257 8.88 -17.42 3.50
N ALA A 258 9.30 -16.18 3.72
CA ALA A 258 8.56 -15.21 4.56
C ALA A 258 7.38 -14.57 3.81
N ARG A 259 7.48 -14.47 2.48
CA ARG A 259 6.46 -13.87 1.62
C ARG A 259 6.52 -14.50 0.22
N GLN A 260 5.36 -14.83 -0.35
CA GLN A 260 5.31 -15.33 -1.74
C GLN A 260 5.57 -14.19 -2.73
N GLY A 261 6.18 -14.52 -3.88
CA GLY A 261 6.33 -13.59 -4.97
C GLY A 261 4.97 -13.16 -5.52
N ALA A 262 4.80 -11.86 -5.72
CA ALA A 262 3.57 -11.26 -6.24
C ALA A 262 3.87 -10.27 -7.35
N GLY A 263 3.07 -10.32 -8.42
CA GLY A 263 3.20 -9.44 -9.56
C GLY A 263 1.87 -8.90 -10.08
N ALA A 264 1.95 -7.74 -10.70
CA ALA A 264 0.87 -7.16 -11.48
C ALA A 264 1.37 -6.72 -12.86
N VAL A 265 0.51 -6.74 -13.84
CA VAL A 265 0.79 -6.25 -15.18
C VAL A 265 -0.29 -5.27 -15.60
N TYR A 266 0.13 -4.15 -16.19
CA TYR A 266 -0.75 -3.08 -16.64
C TYR A 266 -0.71 -2.97 -18.16
N LEU A 267 -1.87 -2.85 -18.78
CA LEU A 267 -2.01 -2.63 -20.21
C LEU A 267 -2.99 -1.48 -20.48
N HIS A 268 -2.66 -0.65 -21.46
CA HIS A 268 -3.52 0.46 -21.88
C HIS A 268 -4.77 -0.06 -22.60
N ALA A 269 -5.93 0.57 -22.35
CA ALA A 269 -7.21 0.19 -22.96
C ALA A 269 -7.19 0.20 -24.50
N HIS A 270 -6.38 1.09 -25.08
CA HIS A 270 -6.26 1.20 -26.56
C HIS A 270 -5.12 0.40 -27.17
N HIS A 271 -4.53 -0.54 -26.41
CA HIS A 271 -3.57 -1.51 -26.93
C HIS A 271 -4.30 -2.61 -27.72
N PRO A 272 -3.81 -3.04 -28.89
CA PRO A 272 -4.48 -4.06 -29.71
C PRO A 272 -4.68 -5.41 -29.03
N ASP A 273 -3.83 -5.79 -28.08
CA ASP A 273 -3.95 -7.04 -27.32
C ASP A 273 -4.90 -6.95 -26.11
N ILE A 274 -5.62 -5.84 -25.91
CA ILE A 274 -6.39 -5.62 -24.67
C ILE A 274 -7.43 -6.71 -24.39
N LEU A 275 -8.17 -7.17 -25.38
CA LEU A 275 -9.16 -8.22 -25.18
C LEU A 275 -8.49 -9.57 -24.87
N ARG A 276 -7.40 -9.91 -25.54
CA ARG A 276 -6.61 -11.12 -25.26
C ARG A 276 -6.01 -11.09 -23.86
N PHE A 277 -5.52 -9.91 -23.42
CA PHE A 277 -5.01 -9.67 -22.08
C PHE A 277 -6.09 -9.95 -21.02
N LEU A 278 -7.30 -9.43 -21.21
CA LEU A 278 -8.42 -9.65 -20.31
C LEU A 278 -8.86 -11.13 -20.27
N ASP A 279 -8.88 -11.79 -21.42
CA ASP A 279 -9.29 -13.20 -21.53
C ASP A 279 -8.38 -14.15 -20.73
N THR A 280 -7.15 -13.76 -20.42
CA THR A 280 -6.23 -14.57 -19.60
C THR A 280 -6.75 -14.85 -18.18
N LYS A 281 -7.66 -14.03 -17.67
CA LYS A 281 -8.25 -14.15 -16.31
C LYS A 281 -9.64 -14.79 -16.29
N ARG A 282 -10.20 -15.13 -17.45
CA ARG A 282 -11.49 -15.81 -17.51
C ARG A 282 -11.41 -17.20 -16.86
N GLU A 283 -12.47 -17.62 -16.19
CA GLU A 283 -12.54 -18.96 -15.55
C GLU A 283 -12.36 -20.10 -16.55
N ASN A 284 -12.85 -19.92 -17.76
CA ASN A 284 -12.78 -20.88 -18.86
C ASN A 284 -11.64 -20.62 -19.85
N ALA A 285 -10.65 -19.81 -19.49
CA ALA A 285 -9.50 -19.54 -20.35
C ALA A 285 -8.72 -20.84 -20.69
N ASP A 286 -8.19 -20.90 -21.93
CA ASP A 286 -7.25 -21.98 -22.32
C ASP A 286 -6.04 -21.96 -21.37
N GLU A 287 -5.67 -23.12 -20.83
CA GLU A 287 -4.54 -23.25 -19.89
C GLU A 287 -3.21 -22.71 -20.44
N LYS A 288 -3.05 -22.68 -21.77
CA LYS A 288 -1.86 -22.10 -22.41
C LYS A 288 -1.72 -20.60 -22.24
N ILE A 289 -2.85 -19.90 -22.11
CA ILE A 289 -2.88 -18.42 -21.96
C ILE A 289 -3.32 -18.00 -20.57
N ARG A 290 -3.86 -18.91 -19.78
CA ARG A 290 -4.42 -18.60 -18.45
C ARG A 290 -3.36 -18.03 -17.51
N ILE A 291 -3.70 -16.91 -16.88
CA ILE A 291 -2.91 -16.26 -15.84
C ILE A 291 -3.61 -16.46 -14.49
N LYS A 292 -2.97 -17.15 -13.57
CA LYS A 292 -3.55 -17.53 -12.26
C LYS A 292 -3.18 -16.55 -11.17
N THR A 293 -1.91 -16.16 -11.08
CA THR A 293 -1.35 -15.43 -9.93
C THR A 293 -1.06 -13.95 -10.19
N LEU A 294 -0.87 -13.53 -11.45
CA LEU A 294 -0.69 -12.11 -11.74
C LEU A 294 -1.99 -11.32 -11.58
N SER A 295 -1.90 -10.17 -10.94
CA SER A 295 -2.95 -9.16 -10.97
C SER A 295 -2.93 -8.42 -12.31
N LEU A 296 -4.10 -8.10 -12.86
CA LEU A 296 -4.24 -7.32 -14.09
C LEU A 296 -4.71 -5.90 -13.77
N GLY A 297 -4.09 -4.91 -14.40
CA GLY A 297 -4.53 -3.53 -14.37
C GLY A 297 -4.76 -3.00 -15.80
N VAL A 298 -5.75 -2.14 -15.97
CA VAL A 298 -6.06 -1.47 -17.24
C VAL A 298 -5.99 0.03 -17.05
N VAL A 299 -5.26 0.69 -17.94
CA VAL A 299 -5.14 2.16 -18.00
C VAL A 299 -6.18 2.67 -18.98
N ILE A 300 -7.18 3.41 -18.51
CA ILE A 300 -8.32 3.88 -19.31
C ILE A 300 -8.29 5.40 -19.43
N PRO A 301 -8.12 5.96 -20.64
CA PRO A 301 -8.22 7.39 -20.88
C PRO A 301 -9.67 7.86 -20.95
N ASP A 302 -9.91 9.15 -20.75
CA ASP A 302 -11.25 9.77 -20.81
C ASP A 302 -11.97 9.53 -22.14
N ILE A 303 -11.24 9.54 -23.25
CA ILE A 303 -11.83 9.31 -24.58
C ILE A 303 -12.59 7.98 -24.65
N THR A 304 -12.15 6.94 -23.95
CA THR A 304 -12.82 5.63 -23.94
C THR A 304 -14.24 5.73 -23.36
N PHE A 305 -14.39 6.49 -22.27
CA PHE A 305 -15.71 6.76 -21.67
C PHE A 305 -16.60 7.61 -22.60
N GLU A 306 -16.04 8.61 -23.24
CA GLU A 306 -16.79 9.47 -24.17
C GLU A 306 -17.28 8.69 -25.40
N LEU A 307 -16.45 7.79 -25.95
CA LEU A 307 -16.85 6.90 -27.05
C LEU A 307 -17.97 5.94 -26.64
N ALA A 308 -17.88 5.37 -25.45
CA ALA A 308 -18.92 4.48 -24.91
C ALA A 308 -20.23 5.24 -24.68
N LYS A 309 -20.18 6.47 -24.18
CA LYS A 309 -21.35 7.34 -23.99
C LYS A 309 -22.06 7.60 -25.32
N LYS A 310 -21.31 7.86 -26.38
CA LYS A 310 -21.83 8.09 -27.74
C LYS A 310 -22.21 6.79 -28.49
N ASN A 311 -21.93 5.62 -27.89
CA ASN A 311 -22.11 4.31 -28.53
C ASN A 311 -21.29 4.14 -29.83
N GLU A 312 -20.08 4.68 -29.81
CA GLU A 312 -19.14 4.64 -30.93
C GLU A 312 -18.13 3.48 -30.79
N ASP A 313 -17.44 3.20 -31.91
CA ASP A 313 -16.29 2.30 -31.91
C ASP A 313 -15.09 3.01 -31.27
N MET A 314 -14.26 2.24 -30.55
CA MET A 314 -12.95 2.68 -30.08
C MET A 314 -11.85 2.03 -30.93
N TYR A 315 -10.89 2.83 -31.35
CA TYR A 315 -9.72 2.32 -32.08
C TYR A 315 -8.62 1.89 -31.11
N LEU A 316 -7.97 0.80 -31.44
CA LEU A 316 -6.80 0.26 -30.78
C LEU A 316 -5.60 0.50 -31.70
N PHE A 317 -4.51 1.03 -31.16
CA PHE A 317 -3.37 1.51 -31.94
C PHE A 317 -2.12 0.68 -31.70
N SER A 318 -1.41 0.32 -32.78
CA SER A 318 -0.12 -0.35 -32.67
C SER A 318 0.91 0.50 -31.91
N PRO A 319 1.42 0.06 -30.76
CA PRO A 319 2.42 0.82 -29.98
C PRO A 319 3.70 1.10 -30.78
N TYR A 320 4.12 0.14 -31.59
CA TYR A 320 5.31 0.29 -32.46
C TYR A 320 5.15 1.43 -33.47
N ASP A 321 4.00 1.50 -34.15
CA ASP A 321 3.75 2.55 -35.15
C ASP A 321 3.59 3.92 -34.47
N VAL A 322 2.93 3.97 -33.31
CA VAL A 322 2.75 5.21 -32.53
C VAL A 322 4.11 5.77 -32.10
N GLU A 323 5.00 4.93 -31.59
CA GLU A 323 6.34 5.36 -31.18
C GLU A 323 7.13 5.89 -32.39
N ARG A 324 7.04 5.26 -33.54
CA ARG A 324 7.69 5.74 -34.76
C ARG A 324 7.19 7.08 -35.26
N VAL A 325 5.87 7.32 -35.15
CA VAL A 325 5.25 8.57 -35.59
C VAL A 325 5.55 9.73 -34.64
N TYR A 326 5.45 9.49 -33.34
CA TYR A 326 5.56 10.54 -32.31
C TYR A 326 6.94 10.66 -31.66
N GLY A 327 7.82 9.68 -31.86
CA GLY A 327 9.15 9.67 -31.25
C GLY A 327 9.14 9.45 -29.74
N LYS A 328 8.03 8.94 -29.19
CA LYS A 328 7.85 8.63 -27.77
C LYS A 328 7.14 7.28 -27.61
N PRO A 329 7.45 6.52 -26.56
CA PRO A 329 6.72 5.29 -26.25
C PRO A 329 5.21 5.54 -26.13
N PHE A 330 4.41 4.54 -26.48
CA PHE A 330 2.96 4.61 -26.49
C PHE A 330 2.36 5.10 -25.15
N ALA A 331 2.86 4.59 -24.03
CA ALA A 331 2.38 4.97 -22.70
C ALA A 331 2.70 6.43 -22.30
N ASP A 332 3.65 7.07 -22.97
CA ASP A 332 4.03 8.46 -22.70
C ASP A 332 3.25 9.49 -23.52
N ILE A 333 2.21 9.04 -24.24
CA ILE A 333 1.39 9.86 -25.11
C ILE A 333 -0.05 9.91 -24.54
N SER A 334 -0.65 11.09 -24.52
CA SER A 334 -2.06 11.25 -24.20
C SER A 334 -2.93 10.75 -25.37
N ILE A 335 -3.54 9.60 -25.20
CA ILE A 335 -4.44 9.05 -26.22
C ILE A 335 -5.69 9.91 -26.37
N THR A 336 -6.21 10.48 -25.28
CA THR A 336 -7.36 11.40 -25.36
C THR A 336 -7.07 12.61 -26.26
N GLU A 337 -5.90 13.24 -26.08
CA GLU A 337 -5.52 14.42 -26.88
C GLU A 337 -5.20 14.09 -28.34
N LYS A 338 -4.64 12.91 -28.60
CA LYS A 338 -4.15 12.48 -29.90
C LYS A 338 -5.08 11.53 -30.64
N TYR A 339 -6.24 11.19 -30.07
CA TYR A 339 -7.11 10.15 -30.58
C TYR A 339 -7.51 10.36 -32.05
N ASP A 340 -8.10 11.51 -32.38
CA ASP A 340 -8.56 11.80 -33.74
C ASP A 340 -7.41 11.85 -34.76
N GLU A 341 -6.28 12.45 -34.35
CA GLU A 341 -5.04 12.49 -35.15
C GLU A 341 -4.52 11.08 -35.44
N MET A 342 -4.52 10.18 -34.45
CA MET A 342 -4.09 8.79 -34.62
C MET A 342 -5.07 7.98 -35.49
N VAL A 343 -6.37 8.23 -35.36
CA VAL A 343 -7.39 7.57 -36.20
C VAL A 343 -7.20 7.91 -37.67
N ASP A 344 -6.88 9.16 -37.97
CA ASP A 344 -6.70 9.64 -39.35
C ASP A 344 -5.31 9.32 -39.93
N ASP A 345 -4.32 9.00 -39.11
CA ASP A 345 -2.96 8.73 -39.59
C ASP A 345 -2.83 7.31 -40.16
N SER A 346 -2.62 7.25 -41.49
CA SER A 346 -2.47 5.98 -42.21
C SER A 346 -1.16 5.22 -41.88
N ARG A 347 -0.18 5.88 -41.23
CA ARG A 347 1.07 5.24 -40.80
C ARG A 347 0.91 4.38 -39.55
N ILE A 348 -0.19 4.56 -38.83
CA ILE A 348 -0.49 3.83 -37.58
C ILE A 348 -1.48 2.71 -37.91
N ARG A 349 -1.05 1.46 -37.70
CA ARG A 349 -1.96 0.31 -37.79
C ARG A 349 -2.94 0.36 -36.62
N LYS A 350 -4.18 0.09 -36.92
CA LYS A 350 -5.27 0.14 -35.95
C LYS A 350 -6.33 -0.91 -36.24
N THR A 351 -6.96 -1.34 -35.17
CA THR A 351 -8.18 -2.15 -35.19
C THR A 351 -9.24 -1.43 -34.40
N LYS A 352 -10.48 -1.84 -34.52
CA LYS A 352 -11.56 -1.21 -33.75
C LYS A 352 -12.43 -2.25 -33.07
N ILE A 353 -12.96 -1.88 -31.93
CA ILE A 353 -13.97 -2.62 -31.17
C ILE A 353 -15.05 -1.64 -30.73
N LYS A 354 -16.21 -2.15 -30.33
CA LYS A 354 -17.23 -1.27 -29.71
C LYS A 354 -16.82 -0.86 -28.31
N ALA A 355 -16.84 0.44 -28.01
CA ALA A 355 -16.46 0.94 -26.69
C ALA A 355 -17.36 0.38 -25.56
N ARG A 356 -18.65 0.22 -25.80
CA ARG A 356 -19.56 -0.39 -24.83
C ARG A 356 -19.27 -1.87 -24.58
N ASP A 357 -18.87 -2.62 -25.59
CA ASP A 357 -18.50 -4.03 -25.45
C ASP A 357 -17.22 -4.18 -24.62
N PHE A 358 -16.28 -3.24 -24.77
CA PHE A 358 -15.08 -3.18 -23.93
C PHE A 358 -15.44 -3.02 -22.44
N PHE A 359 -16.31 -2.07 -22.09
CA PHE A 359 -16.74 -1.88 -20.70
C PHE A 359 -17.58 -3.05 -20.18
N GLN A 360 -18.38 -3.67 -21.04
CA GLN A 360 -19.11 -4.88 -20.67
C GLN A 360 -18.14 -6.02 -20.34
N THR A 361 -17.11 -6.22 -21.14
CA THR A 361 -16.06 -7.22 -20.88
C THR A 361 -15.33 -6.95 -19.57
N ILE A 362 -14.98 -5.70 -19.28
CA ILE A 362 -14.37 -5.31 -17.98
C ILE A 362 -15.29 -5.66 -16.81
N ALA A 363 -16.57 -5.31 -16.90
CA ALA A 363 -17.53 -5.57 -15.82
C ALA A 363 -17.77 -7.07 -15.60
N GLU A 364 -17.88 -7.86 -16.67
CA GLU A 364 -18.00 -9.31 -16.59
C GLU A 364 -16.78 -9.94 -15.91
N LEU A 365 -15.59 -9.52 -16.30
CA LEU A 365 -14.36 -10.05 -15.73
C LEU A 365 -14.19 -9.64 -14.24
N GLN A 366 -14.55 -8.41 -13.90
CA GLN A 366 -14.55 -7.95 -12.50
C GLN A 366 -15.57 -8.73 -11.67
N PHE A 367 -16.72 -9.07 -12.24
CA PHE A 367 -17.71 -9.91 -11.59
C PHE A 367 -17.19 -11.35 -11.36
N GLU A 368 -16.49 -11.93 -12.34
CA GLU A 368 -15.93 -13.30 -12.24
C GLU A 368 -14.73 -13.38 -11.29
N SER A 369 -13.81 -12.39 -11.34
CA SER A 369 -12.47 -12.52 -10.76
C SER A 369 -12.05 -11.38 -9.82
N GLY A 370 -12.81 -10.28 -9.78
CA GLY A 370 -12.42 -9.05 -9.09
C GLY A 370 -11.42 -8.18 -9.87
N TYR A 371 -10.87 -8.67 -10.99
CA TYR A 371 -9.94 -7.96 -11.88
C TYR A 371 -10.63 -7.49 -13.16
N PRO A 372 -10.06 -6.53 -13.91
CA PRO A 372 -8.80 -5.82 -13.66
C PRO A 372 -8.96 -4.65 -12.67
N TYR A 373 -7.83 -4.19 -12.12
CA TYR A 373 -7.75 -2.84 -11.55
C TYR A 373 -7.87 -1.81 -12.67
N ILE A 374 -8.28 -0.60 -12.32
CA ILE A 374 -8.42 0.49 -13.29
C ILE A 374 -7.60 1.70 -12.83
N MET A 375 -6.81 2.27 -13.73
CA MET A 375 -6.22 3.60 -13.57
C MET A 375 -6.89 4.55 -14.57
N PHE A 376 -7.50 5.62 -14.06
CA PHE A 376 -8.11 6.67 -14.89
C PHE A 376 -7.01 7.64 -15.33
N GLU A 377 -6.50 7.41 -16.54
CA GLU A 377 -5.25 8.00 -17.04
C GLU A 377 -5.24 9.52 -17.02
N ASP A 378 -6.29 10.15 -17.53
CA ASP A 378 -6.33 11.62 -17.64
C ASP A 378 -6.56 12.28 -16.29
N THR A 379 -7.39 11.70 -15.44
CA THR A 379 -7.59 12.16 -14.06
C THR A 379 -6.27 12.13 -13.28
N VAL A 380 -5.53 11.03 -13.38
CA VAL A 380 -4.23 10.85 -12.71
C VAL A 380 -3.23 11.88 -13.21
N ASN A 381 -3.10 12.06 -14.51
CA ASN A 381 -2.11 12.96 -15.10
C ASN A 381 -2.48 14.45 -14.93
N ALA A 382 -3.77 14.79 -14.90
CA ALA A 382 -4.21 16.15 -14.57
C ALA A 382 -3.88 16.55 -13.12
N ALA A 383 -3.96 15.61 -12.20
CA ALA A 383 -3.64 15.82 -10.79
C ALA A 383 -2.14 15.72 -10.46
N ASN A 384 -1.31 15.26 -11.39
CA ASN A 384 0.12 15.05 -11.17
C ASN A 384 0.87 16.39 -11.00
N PRO A 385 1.52 16.64 -9.84
CA PRO A 385 2.29 17.89 -9.64
C PRO A 385 3.70 17.84 -10.22
N ILE A 386 4.17 16.68 -10.67
CA ILE A 386 5.54 16.45 -11.13
C ILE A 386 5.59 16.44 -12.65
N LYS A 387 6.64 17.02 -13.24
CA LYS A 387 6.86 16.98 -14.68
C LYS A 387 7.03 15.56 -15.18
N GLY A 388 6.30 15.20 -16.20
CA GLY A 388 6.31 13.88 -16.83
C GLY A 388 4.95 13.22 -16.78
N ARG A 389 4.91 11.95 -17.17
CA ARG A 389 3.67 11.20 -17.28
C ARG A 389 3.65 10.00 -16.34
N ILE A 390 2.53 9.79 -15.68
CA ILE A 390 2.24 8.61 -14.89
C ILE A 390 1.60 7.59 -15.83
N THR A 391 2.25 6.43 -15.96
CA THR A 391 1.92 5.44 -17.00
C THR A 391 1.18 4.22 -16.46
N HIS A 392 1.37 3.88 -15.19
CA HIS A 392 0.74 2.76 -14.51
C HIS A 392 0.84 2.89 -13.00
N SER A 393 0.26 1.97 -12.27
CA SER A 393 0.29 1.92 -10.81
C SER A 393 0.90 0.60 -10.30
N ASN A 394 0.87 0.40 -8.99
CA ASN A 394 1.41 -0.79 -8.32
C ASN A 394 0.35 -1.90 -8.16
N LEU A 395 0.71 -2.95 -7.42
CA LEU A 395 -0.18 -4.08 -7.13
C LEU A 395 -1.47 -3.69 -6.41
N CYS A 396 -1.43 -2.63 -5.62
CA CYS A 396 -2.57 -2.18 -4.80
C CYS A 396 -3.19 -0.87 -5.29
N SER A 397 -2.72 -0.33 -6.42
CA SER A 397 -3.28 0.83 -7.13
C SER A 397 -3.23 2.18 -6.39
N GLU A 398 -2.31 2.33 -5.39
CA GLU A 398 -2.14 3.59 -4.67
C GLU A 398 -0.92 4.40 -5.10
N ILE A 399 0.06 3.79 -5.76
CA ILE A 399 1.29 4.48 -6.16
C ILE A 399 1.13 5.07 -7.55
N LEU A 400 1.28 6.38 -7.64
CA LEU A 400 1.16 7.17 -8.87
C LEU A 400 2.33 8.13 -8.96
N GLN A 401 3.38 7.70 -9.64
CA GLN A 401 4.63 8.44 -9.79
C GLN A 401 5.08 8.45 -11.25
N VAL A 402 5.85 9.46 -11.61
CA VAL A 402 6.45 9.56 -12.94
C VAL A 402 7.61 8.57 -13.02
N SER A 403 7.66 7.82 -14.12
CA SER A 403 8.78 6.96 -14.49
C SER A 403 9.35 7.38 -15.85
N THR A 404 10.63 7.05 -16.08
CA THR A 404 11.31 7.29 -17.36
C THR A 404 11.98 6.01 -17.86
N PRO A 405 12.01 5.78 -19.18
CA PRO A 405 12.54 4.54 -19.73
C PRO A 405 14.06 4.42 -19.53
N SER A 406 14.54 3.19 -19.36
CA SER A 406 15.95 2.83 -19.48
C SER A 406 16.22 2.24 -20.86
N THR A 407 17.46 2.35 -21.32
CA THR A 407 17.96 1.64 -22.52
C THR A 407 19.08 0.68 -22.13
N PHE A 408 19.23 -0.39 -22.91
CA PHE A 408 20.14 -1.49 -22.61
C PHE A 408 21.01 -1.86 -23.80
N ASN A 409 22.22 -2.32 -23.52
CA ASN A 409 23.11 -2.93 -24.49
C ASN A 409 22.72 -4.40 -24.74
N GLU A 410 23.29 -5.04 -25.77
CA GLU A 410 23.03 -6.44 -26.11
C GLU A 410 23.38 -7.44 -24.97
N ASP A 411 24.31 -7.08 -24.11
CA ASP A 411 24.70 -7.87 -22.93
C ASP A 411 23.79 -7.64 -21.71
N LEU A 412 22.68 -6.91 -21.89
CA LEU A 412 21.72 -6.50 -20.87
C LEU A 412 22.27 -5.51 -19.82
N SER A 413 23.45 -4.97 -19.99
CA SER A 413 23.92 -3.84 -19.20
C SER A 413 23.13 -2.57 -19.55
N TYR A 414 23.02 -1.64 -18.59
CA TYR A 414 22.36 -0.36 -18.86
C TYR A 414 23.23 0.52 -19.76
N ASP A 415 22.67 0.98 -20.87
CA ASP A 415 23.20 2.07 -21.69
C ASP A 415 22.77 3.42 -21.08
N HIS A 416 21.47 3.57 -20.80
CA HIS A 416 20.92 4.69 -20.07
C HIS A 416 20.09 4.18 -18.90
N VAL A 417 20.33 4.72 -17.71
CA VAL A 417 19.56 4.41 -16.51
C VAL A 417 18.39 5.41 -16.40
N GLY A 418 17.18 4.93 -16.61
CA GLY A 418 15.96 5.68 -16.37
C GLY A 418 15.57 5.73 -14.89
N ARG A 419 14.28 5.96 -14.61
CA ARG A 419 13.72 6.04 -13.27
C ARG A 419 12.53 5.09 -13.16
N ASP A 420 12.72 4.01 -12.42
CA ASP A 420 11.66 3.13 -11.97
C ASP A 420 11.27 3.47 -10.52
N ILE A 421 10.21 2.87 -10.00
CA ILE A 421 9.52 3.35 -8.80
C ILE A 421 9.64 2.33 -7.68
N SER A 422 9.81 2.79 -6.44
CA SER A 422 9.63 2.02 -5.21
C SER A 422 8.51 2.58 -4.35
N CYS A 423 7.84 1.70 -3.58
CA CYS A 423 6.72 2.04 -2.72
C CYS A 423 7.19 2.10 -1.26
N ASN A 424 7.46 3.29 -0.76
CA ASN A 424 7.99 3.54 0.57
C ASN A 424 6.84 3.96 1.50
N LEU A 425 6.16 2.98 2.10
CA LEU A 425 4.85 3.13 2.72
C LEU A 425 4.87 3.01 4.25
N GLY A 426 3.95 3.69 4.87
CA GLY A 426 3.56 3.60 6.26
C GLY A 426 2.27 4.36 6.45
N SER A 427 1.49 4.04 7.47
CA SER A 427 0.16 4.63 7.65
C SER A 427 -0.06 5.19 9.04
N LEU A 428 -0.79 6.30 9.10
CA LEU A 428 -1.32 6.87 10.33
C LEU A 428 -2.63 6.18 10.70
N ASN A 429 -2.83 5.93 11.99
CA ASN A 429 -4.13 5.57 12.54
C ASN A 429 -4.93 6.85 12.80
N ILE A 430 -5.98 7.08 12.04
CA ILE A 430 -6.75 8.34 12.07
C ILE A 430 -7.24 8.65 13.49
N ALA A 431 -7.82 7.69 14.20
CA ALA A 431 -8.34 7.91 15.55
C ALA A 431 -7.22 8.33 16.52
N LYS A 432 -6.12 7.61 16.52
CA LYS A 432 -4.98 7.89 17.42
C LYS A 432 -4.23 9.17 17.02
N THR A 433 -4.21 9.51 15.74
CA THR A 433 -3.61 10.75 15.26
C THR A 433 -4.47 11.97 15.67
N MET A 434 -5.79 11.86 15.59
CA MET A 434 -6.70 12.89 16.12
C MET A 434 -6.55 13.06 17.65
N ASP A 435 -6.23 12.00 18.36
CA ASP A 435 -5.98 12.01 19.81
C ASP A 435 -4.53 12.42 20.17
N SER A 436 -3.67 12.68 19.18
CA SER A 436 -2.27 13.05 19.43
C SER A 436 -2.15 14.35 20.20
N PRO A 437 -1.25 14.43 21.18
CA PRO A 437 -0.94 15.69 21.87
C PRO A 437 -0.30 16.74 20.93
N ASP A 438 0.29 16.29 19.83
CA ASP A 438 0.87 17.16 18.79
C ASP A 438 0.65 16.53 17.40
N PHE A 439 -0.44 16.91 16.76
CA PHE A 439 -0.85 16.41 15.45
C PHE A 439 0.22 16.65 14.38
N ALA A 440 0.77 17.85 14.34
CA ALA A 440 1.79 18.24 13.37
C ALA A 440 3.07 17.39 13.53
N LYS A 441 3.51 17.16 14.77
CA LYS A 441 4.69 16.36 15.06
C LYS A 441 4.51 14.88 14.69
N SER A 442 3.32 14.32 14.89
CA SER A 442 3.02 12.95 14.46
C SER A 442 3.21 12.78 12.96
N ILE A 443 2.74 13.72 12.17
CA ILE A 443 2.91 13.70 10.71
C ILE A 443 4.38 13.93 10.32
N ASP A 444 5.03 14.92 10.91
CA ASP A 444 6.46 15.21 10.64
C ASP A 444 7.34 13.98 10.92
N THR A 445 7.13 13.30 12.04
CA THR A 445 7.85 12.07 12.38
C THR A 445 7.61 10.96 11.37
N ALA A 446 6.36 10.76 10.94
CA ALA A 446 6.02 9.78 9.91
C ALA A 446 6.68 10.08 8.56
N ILE A 447 6.67 11.34 8.12
CA ILE A 447 7.33 11.78 6.88
C ILE A 447 8.84 11.51 6.95
N ARG A 448 9.49 11.83 8.06
CA ARG A 448 10.92 11.59 8.26
C ARG A 448 11.26 10.10 8.28
N ALA A 449 10.45 9.28 8.93
CA ALA A 449 10.63 7.83 8.96
C ALA A 449 10.51 7.21 7.55
N LEU A 450 9.52 7.62 6.77
CA LEU A 450 9.33 7.16 5.40
C LEU A 450 10.42 7.68 4.45
N THR A 451 10.89 8.91 4.65
CA THR A 451 12.03 9.47 3.90
C THR A 451 13.28 8.62 4.10
N ALA A 452 13.51 8.15 5.32
CA ALA A 452 14.61 7.23 5.61
C ALA A 452 14.48 5.89 4.88
N VAL A 453 13.28 5.35 4.71
CA VAL A 453 13.04 4.14 3.91
C VAL A 453 13.47 4.37 2.46
N SER A 454 13.05 5.49 1.86
CA SER A 454 13.43 5.84 0.49
C SER A 454 14.95 6.03 0.34
N ASP A 455 15.56 6.83 1.23
CA ASP A 455 16.96 7.20 1.15
C ASP A 455 17.91 6.02 1.44
N GLN A 456 17.50 5.07 2.26
CA GLN A 456 18.28 3.87 2.62
C GLN A 456 18.08 2.69 1.66
N THR A 457 17.13 2.77 0.74
CA THR A 457 16.89 1.72 -0.25
C THR A 457 17.87 1.84 -1.40
N SER A 458 18.82 0.90 -1.46
CA SER A 458 19.81 0.83 -2.52
C SER A 458 19.85 -0.58 -3.12
N ILE A 459 19.34 -0.70 -4.34
CA ILE A 459 19.23 -1.98 -5.06
C ILE A 459 20.15 -1.92 -6.28
N GLU A 460 21.38 -2.40 -6.11
CA GLU A 460 22.42 -2.36 -7.16
C GLU A 460 22.04 -3.17 -8.40
N SER A 461 21.26 -4.24 -8.25
CA SER A 461 20.81 -5.07 -9.38
C SER A 461 19.76 -4.38 -10.25
N VAL A 462 19.10 -3.31 -9.74
CA VAL A 462 18.12 -2.51 -10.49
C VAL A 462 18.41 -1.01 -10.28
N PRO A 463 19.45 -0.49 -10.96
CA PRO A 463 19.93 0.90 -10.77
C PRO A 463 18.88 1.97 -11.02
N SER A 464 17.85 1.70 -11.82
CA SER A 464 16.76 2.64 -12.08
C SER A 464 15.91 2.93 -10.84
N ILE A 465 15.77 1.97 -9.93
CA ILE A 465 15.13 2.18 -8.62
C ILE A 465 16.00 3.08 -7.73
N LYS A 466 17.29 2.76 -7.65
CA LYS A 466 18.26 3.55 -6.88
C LYS A 466 18.26 5.02 -7.34
N ARG A 467 18.38 5.25 -8.66
CA ARG A 467 18.37 6.59 -9.24
C ARG A 467 17.09 7.38 -8.90
N ALA A 468 15.93 6.73 -8.96
CA ALA A 468 14.66 7.38 -8.64
C ALA A 468 14.60 7.78 -7.16
N ASN A 469 15.04 6.92 -6.23
CA ASN A 469 15.07 7.23 -4.81
C ASN A 469 16.06 8.36 -4.47
N GLU A 470 17.27 8.32 -5.04
CA GLU A 470 18.30 9.34 -4.83
C GLU A 470 17.91 10.72 -5.38
N SER A 471 17.13 10.76 -6.43
CA SER A 471 16.66 12.01 -7.05
C SER A 471 15.33 12.51 -6.48
N GLY A 472 14.36 11.63 -6.34
CA GLY A 472 12.98 11.99 -6.03
C GLY A 472 12.61 11.88 -4.56
N HIS A 473 13.28 11.03 -3.79
CA HIS A 473 12.97 10.76 -2.37
C HIS A 473 11.47 10.51 -2.12
N ALA A 474 10.80 9.84 -3.06
CA ALA A 474 9.36 9.65 -3.03
C ALA A 474 8.93 8.74 -1.88
N ILE A 475 7.84 9.09 -1.22
CA ILE A 475 7.22 8.35 -0.12
C ILE A 475 5.72 8.24 -0.33
N GLY A 476 5.07 7.40 0.47
CA GLY A 476 3.63 7.25 0.48
C GLY A 476 3.09 7.16 1.91
N LEU A 477 2.81 8.29 2.54
CA LEU A 477 2.11 8.33 3.81
C LEU A 477 0.65 7.99 3.59
N GLY A 478 0.20 6.88 4.18
CA GLY A 478 -1.18 6.41 4.13
C GLY A 478 -1.96 6.65 5.39
N GLN A 479 -3.19 6.16 5.38
CA GLN A 479 -4.14 6.28 6.48
C GLN A 479 -4.85 4.96 6.72
N MET A 480 -5.22 4.66 7.95
CA MET A 480 -6.08 3.56 8.34
C MET A 480 -6.99 3.97 9.50
N ASN A 481 -8.00 3.15 9.76
CA ASN A 481 -8.94 3.35 10.88
C ASN A 481 -9.93 4.51 10.69
N LEU A 482 -10.33 4.83 9.44
CA LEU A 482 -11.37 5.83 9.22
C LEU A 482 -12.71 5.35 9.79
N HIS A 483 -13.14 4.15 9.43
CA HIS A 483 -14.41 3.61 9.94
C HIS A 483 -14.38 3.45 11.46
N GLY A 484 -13.26 3.01 12.03
CA GLY A 484 -13.09 2.92 13.48
C GLY A 484 -13.24 4.26 14.18
N TYR A 485 -12.64 5.31 13.64
CA TYR A 485 -12.80 6.66 14.17
C TYR A 485 -14.26 7.15 14.09
N LEU A 486 -14.87 7.03 12.92
CA LEU A 486 -16.25 7.47 12.70
C LEU A 486 -17.23 6.75 13.63
N ALA A 487 -17.10 5.43 13.77
CA ALA A 487 -17.96 4.64 14.66
C ALA A 487 -17.75 5.01 16.15
N ARG A 488 -16.50 5.23 16.56
CA ARG A 488 -16.18 5.73 17.91
C ARG A 488 -16.88 7.05 18.19
N GLU A 489 -16.88 7.95 17.23
CA GLU A 489 -17.53 9.26 17.32
C GLU A 489 -19.03 9.22 17.00
N ARG A 490 -19.63 8.03 16.82
CA ARG A 490 -21.05 7.84 16.49
C ARG A 490 -21.47 8.55 15.19
N ILE A 491 -20.65 8.43 14.17
CA ILE A 491 -20.88 8.95 12.82
C ILE A 491 -20.97 7.78 11.85
N HIS A 492 -22.01 7.74 11.03
CA HIS A 492 -22.16 6.72 9.99
C HIS A 492 -21.16 6.97 8.85
N TYR A 493 -20.52 5.89 8.39
CA TYR A 493 -19.65 5.96 7.22
C TYR A 493 -20.45 6.40 5.98
N GLY A 494 -19.90 7.33 5.21
CA GLY A 494 -20.56 7.86 4.01
C GLY A 494 -21.70 8.83 4.26
N SER A 495 -22.00 9.18 5.53
CA SER A 495 -22.90 10.28 5.88
C SER A 495 -22.26 11.64 5.52
N THR A 496 -23.09 12.68 5.52
CA THR A 496 -22.59 14.07 5.32
C THR A 496 -21.48 14.42 6.30
N GLU A 497 -21.63 14.09 7.58
CA GLU A 497 -20.62 14.31 8.60
C GLU A 497 -19.37 13.46 8.39
N GLY A 498 -19.52 12.20 7.97
CA GLY A 498 -18.41 11.31 7.67
C GLY A 498 -17.57 11.77 6.47
N VAL A 499 -18.22 12.22 5.42
CA VAL A 499 -17.55 12.76 4.22
C VAL A 499 -16.88 14.10 4.53
N ASP A 500 -17.53 14.96 5.29
CA ASP A 500 -16.98 16.25 5.76
C ASP A 500 -15.72 16.04 6.62
N PHE A 501 -15.78 15.12 7.59
CA PHE A 501 -14.59 14.76 8.38
C PHE A 501 -13.44 14.28 7.49
N THR A 502 -13.72 13.38 6.57
CA THR A 502 -12.71 12.82 5.67
C THR A 502 -12.05 13.92 4.85
N ASN A 503 -12.83 14.83 4.29
CA ASN A 503 -12.31 15.98 3.55
C ASN A 503 -11.35 16.84 4.40
N ILE A 504 -11.77 17.28 5.57
CA ILE A 504 -10.98 18.18 6.41
C ILE A 504 -9.78 17.48 7.06
N TYR A 505 -9.91 16.22 7.41
CA TYR A 505 -8.79 15.44 7.91
C TYR A 505 -7.67 15.33 6.87
N PHE A 506 -7.98 14.89 5.65
CA PHE A 506 -6.99 14.78 4.58
C PHE A 506 -6.43 16.14 4.15
N TYR A 507 -7.25 17.16 4.13
CA TYR A 507 -6.82 18.56 3.93
C TYR A 507 -5.76 18.98 4.95
N THR A 508 -6.00 18.72 6.22
CA THR A 508 -5.08 19.07 7.32
C THR A 508 -3.78 18.24 7.25
N VAL A 509 -3.88 16.94 6.96
CA VAL A 509 -2.71 16.08 6.77
C VAL A 509 -1.86 16.54 5.58
N ALA A 510 -2.48 16.91 4.47
CA ALA A 510 -1.77 17.41 3.29
C ALA A 510 -0.91 18.64 3.62
N TYR A 511 -1.45 19.59 4.37
CA TYR A 511 -0.71 20.76 4.83
C TYR A 511 0.55 20.37 5.62
N HIS A 512 0.39 19.51 6.64
CA HIS A 512 1.50 19.12 7.51
C HIS A 512 2.51 18.22 6.80
N ALA A 513 2.09 17.38 5.86
CA ALA A 513 2.99 16.56 5.06
C ALA A 513 3.91 17.44 4.17
N ILE A 514 3.33 18.41 3.48
CA ILE A 514 4.10 19.37 2.66
C ILE A 514 5.01 20.21 3.55
N ALA A 515 4.53 20.70 4.69
CA ALA A 515 5.32 21.48 5.64
C ALA A 515 6.52 20.68 6.18
N ALA A 516 6.34 19.38 6.49
CA ALA A 516 7.42 18.50 6.93
C ALA A 516 8.48 18.31 5.83
N SER A 517 8.05 18.09 4.60
CA SER A 517 8.96 17.95 3.45
C SER A 517 9.70 19.27 3.12
N ASN A 518 9.04 20.40 3.32
CA ASN A 518 9.66 21.72 3.21
C ASN A 518 10.75 21.91 4.27
N ARG A 519 10.49 21.58 5.53
CA ARG A 519 11.50 21.59 6.61
C ARG A 519 12.69 20.72 6.28
N LEU A 520 12.46 19.50 5.75
CA LEU A 520 13.55 18.62 5.31
C LEU A 520 14.39 19.24 4.19
N ALA A 521 13.78 19.90 3.22
CA ALA A 521 14.50 20.58 2.16
C ALA A 521 15.37 21.72 2.70
N ILE A 522 14.87 22.50 3.66
CA ILE A 522 15.62 23.57 4.33
C ILE A 522 16.80 22.98 5.12
N GLU A 523 16.55 21.96 5.95
CA GLU A 523 17.58 21.31 6.77
C GLU A 523 18.70 20.68 5.94
N ARG A 524 18.34 20.09 4.80
CA ARG A 524 19.28 19.40 3.91
C ARG A 524 19.85 20.30 2.81
N GLY A 525 19.37 21.52 2.70
CA GLY A 525 19.81 22.53 1.72
C GLY A 525 19.53 22.15 0.26
N ARG A 526 18.53 21.29 0.01
CA ARG A 526 18.14 20.87 -1.34
C ARG A 526 16.69 20.39 -1.41
N ALA A 527 16.06 20.60 -2.56
CA ALA A 527 14.80 19.98 -2.94
C ALA A 527 15.03 18.66 -3.72
N PHE A 528 13.96 17.93 -4.04
CA PHE A 528 14.03 16.78 -4.93
C PHE A 528 14.49 17.20 -6.34
N GLY A 529 15.12 16.24 -7.08
CA GLY A 529 15.60 16.52 -8.44
C GLY A 529 14.46 16.79 -9.42
N GLY A 530 14.52 17.92 -10.11
CA GLY A 530 13.48 18.39 -11.02
C GLY A 530 12.39 19.22 -10.35
N PHE A 531 12.60 19.65 -9.12
CA PHE A 531 11.65 20.51 -8.38
C PHE A 531 11.26 21.75 -9.17
N GLU A 532 12.23 22.40 -9.85
CA GLU A 532 12.03 23.62 -10.64
C GLU A 532 10.99 23.48 -11.75
N ASP A 533 10.77 22.28 -12.25
CA ASP A 533 9.77 21.99 -13.29
C ASP A 533 8.41 21.55 -12.73
N SER A 534 8.26 21.50 -11.41
CA SER A 534 7.04 21.03 -10.74
C SER A 534 6.01 22.13 -10.55
N LYS A 535 4.76 21.72 -10.33
CA LYS A 535 3.68 22.63 -9.91
C LYS A 535 3.89 23.18 -8.50
N TYR A 536 4.76 22.60 -7.71
CA TYR A 536 5.19 23.16 -6.43
C TYR A 536 6.06 24.40 -6.63
N ALA A 537 7.02 24.34 -7.54
CA ALA A 537 7.91 25.44 -7.84
C ALA A 537 7.20 26.64 -8.48
N SER A 538 6.25 26.37 -9.37
CA SER A 538 5.40 27.42 -9.97
C SER A 538 4.37 28.00 -9.01
N GLY A 539 4.08 27.31 -7.93
CA GLY A 539 3.00 27.66 -6.99
C GLY A 539 1.61 27.19 -7.41
N GLU A 540 1.42 26.68 -8.63
CA GLU A 540 0.13 26.22 -9.15
C GLU A 540 -0.53 25.15 -8.24
N TYR A 541 0.26 24.24 -7.65
CA TYR A 541 -0.26 23.24 -6.74
C TYR A 541 -1.09 23.84 -5.59
N PHE A 542 -0.70 25.00 -5.10
CA PHE A 542 -1.31 25.64 -3.94
C PHE A 542 -2.57 26.44 -4.25
N ASP A 543 -2.88 26.71 -5.51
CA ASP A 543 -3.98 27.61 -5.90
C ASP A 543 -5.32 27.14 -5.31
N LYS A 544 -5.60 25.84 -5.33
CA LYS A 544 -6.81 25.25 -4.72
C LYS A 544 -6.94 25.51 -3.21
N TYR A 545 -5.84 25.81 -2.53
CA TYR A 545 -5.80 26.07 -1.08
C TYR A 545 -5.68 27.56 -0.74
N THR A 546 -5.16 28.36 -1.65
CA THR A 546 -5.04 29.83 -1.45
C THR A 546 -6.23 30.57 -2.01
N ASP A 547 -6.91 30.03 -3.02
CA ASP A 547 -7.99 30.73 -3.73
C ASP A 547 -9.39 30.46 -3.15
N GLN A 548 -9.51 29.43 -2.33
CA GLN A 548 -10.77 29.10 -1.65
C GLN A 548 -10.54 28.73 -0.18
N VAL A 549 -11.59 28.90 0.61
CA VAL A 549 -11.59 28.53 2.02
C VAL A 549 -11.97 27.06 2.16
N TRP A 550 -11.17 26.31 2.93
CA TRP A 550 -11.48 24.96 3.33
C TRP A 550 -11.79 24.93 4.82
N GLU A 551 -13.03 24.64 5.15
CA GLU A 551 -13.52 24.56 6.52
C GLU A 551 -14.58 23.46 6.66
N PRO A 552 -14.83 22.93 7.87
CA PRO A 552 -15.90 21.97 8.07
C PRO A 552 -17.27 22.53 7.66
N GLU A 553 -18.02 21.76 6.90
CA GLU A 553 -19.39 22.09 6.50
C GLU A 553 -20.38 21.86 7.66
N THR A 554 -20.07 20.89 8.55
CA THR A 554 -20.94 20.48 9.65
C THR A 554 -20.42 20.96 11.00
N ASP A 555 -21.32 21.32 11.90
CA ASP A 555 -20.96 21.67 13.28
C ASP A 555 -20.33 20.51 14.05
N ARG A 556 -20.73 19.27 13.71
CA ARG A 556 -20.16 18.10 14.34
C ARG A 556 -18.66 17.96 14.06
N VAL A 557 -18.26 18.10 12.81
CA VAL A 557 -16.85 18.02 12.42
C VAL A 557 -16.05 19.19 12.97
N ARG A 558 -16.61 20.40 12.96
CA ARG A 558 -15.97 21.58 13.57
C ARG A 558 -15.65 21.33 15.04
N ARG A 559 -16.59 20.75 15.80
CA ARG A 559 -16.35 20.38 17.20
C ARG A 559 -15.31 19.29 17.36
N LEU A 560 -15.30 18.25 16.51
CA LEU A 560 -14.29 17.20 16.59
C LEU A 560 -12.86 17.73 16.51
N PHE A 561 -12.57 18.66 15.59
CA PHE A 561 -11.25 19.27 15.47
C PHE A 561 -10.94 20.23 16.63
N ALA A 562 -11.92 21.01 17.07
CA ALA A 562 -11.77 21.90 18.22
C ALA A 562 -11.50 21.15 19.51
N ASP A 563 -12.26 20.10 19.80
CA ASP A 563 -12.10 19.27 21.01
C ASP A 563 -10.77 18.50 21.01
N ALA A 564 -10.32 18.07 19.85
CA ALA A 564 -9.01 17.44 19.67
C ALA A 564 -7.83 18.43 19.73
N GLY A 565 -8.10 19.75 19.69
CA GLY A 565 -7.06 20.77 19.63
C GLY A 565 -6.27 20.76 18.32
N VAL A 566 -6.86 20.24 17.23
CA VAL A 566 -6.24 20.17 15.92
C VAL A 566 -6.59 21.43 15.14
N HIS A 567 -5.56 22.22 14.81
CA HIS A 567 -5.70 23.41 13.98
C HIS A 567 -5.98 23.04 12.52
N ILE A 568 -7.07 23.57 11.97
CA ILE A 568 -7.39 23.45 10.55
C ILE A 568 -6.68 24.57 9.80
N PRO A 569 -5.79 24.30 8.83
CA PRO A 569 -5.03 25.32 8.13
C PRO A 569 -5.91 26.37 7.46
N THR A 570 -5.55 27.62 7.63
CA THR A 570 -6.21 28.77 7.00
C THR A 570 -5.59 29.07 5.62
N GLN A 571 -6.24 29.94 4.84
CA GLN A 571 -5.64 30.43 3.59
C GLN A 571 -4.29 31.13 3.85
N ASP A 572 -4.14 31.84 4.96
CA ASP A 572 -2.88 32.52 5.30
C ASP A 572 -1.78 31.51 5.68
N ASP A 573 -2.13 30.42 6.36
CA ASP A 573 -1.20 29.30 6.60
C ASP A 573 -0.68 28.73 5.27
N TRP A 574 -1.58 28.48 4.32
CA TRP A 574 -1.22 28.00 3.00
C TRP A 574 -0.40 28.99 2.17
N LYS A 575 -0.70 30.29 2.24
CA LYS A 575 0.11 31.32 1.57
C LYS A 575 1.54 31.36 2.11
N ALA A 576 1.70 31.26 3.43
CA ALA A 576 3.01 31.20 4.06
C ALA A 576 3.78 29.93 3.65
N LEU A 577 3.12 28.76 3.62
CA LEU A 577 3.72 27.51 3.18
C LEU A 577 4.10 27.56 1.69
N LYS A 578 3.22 28.07 0.84
CA LYS A 578 3.49 28.28 -0.60
C LYS A 578 4.76 29.12 -0.81
N ALA A 579 4.89 30.25 -0.10
CA ALA A 579 6.05 31.10 -0.19
C ALA A 579 7.35 30.36 0.19
N SER A 580 7.33 29.62 1.31
CA SER A 580 8.49 28.83 1.76
C SER A 580 8.85 27.69 0.80
N VAL A 581 7.85 27.00 0.24
CA VAL A 581 8.08 25.92 -0.73
C VAL A 581 8.64 26.47 -2.04
N MET A 582 8.13 27.59 -2.54
CA MET A 582 8.67 28.22 -3.75
C MET A 582 10.11 28.72 -3.58
N GLU A 583 10.49 29.11 -2.36
CA GLU A 583 11.84 29.58 -2.05
C GLU A 583 12.83 28.44 -1.78
N HIS A 584 12.43 27.45 -0.98
CA HIS A 584 13.33 26.38 -0.48
C HIS A 584 13.03 25.00 -1.05
N GLY A 585 11.87 24.79 -1.65
CA GLY A 585 11.42 23.52 -2.18
C GLY A 585 10.83 22.58 -1.12
N ILE A 586 10.52 21.37 -1.58
CA ILE A 586 10.24 20.21 -0.75
C ILE A 586 11.24 19.09 -1.08
N TYR A 587 11.55 18.28 -0.08
CA TYR A 587 12.55 17.21 -0.23
C TYR A 587 12.00 16.00 -0.98
N ASN A 588 10.74 15.65 -0.74
CA ASN A 588 10.08 14.48 -1.31
C ASN A 588 9.23 14.88 -2.53
N GLN A 589 9.47 14.26 -3.65
CA GLN A 589 8.71 14.45 -4.89
C GLN A 589 7.23 14.06 -4.73
N ASN A 590 6.97 12.97 -4.00
CA ASN A 590 5.63 12.48 -3.66
C ASN A 590 5.55 12.21 -2.16
N LEU A 591 4.38 12.42 -1.56
CA LEU A 591 4.20 12.41 -0.11
C LEU A 591 3.16 11.42 0.38
N GLN A 592 2.00 11.34 -0.24
CA GLN A 592 0.87 10.57 0.26
C GLN A 592 0.39 9.52 -0.74
N ALA A 593 0.11 8.34 -0.22
CA ALA A 593 -0.56 7.25 -0.92
C ALA A 593 -1.29 6.39 0.11
N VAL A 594 -2.52 6.01 -0.14
CA VAL A 594 -3.35 5.27 0.83
C VAL A 594 -3.44 3.80 0.43
N PRO A 595 -2.64 2.91 1.07
CA PRO A 595 -2.60 1.48 0.78
C PRO A 595 -3.76 0.74 1.45
N PRO A 596 -3.95 -0.56 1.15
CA PRO A 596 -5.01 -1.37 1.76
C PRO A 596 -4.82 -1.63 3.26
N THR A 597 -3.59 -1.63 3.77
CA THR A 597 -3.21 -1.91 5.16
C THR A 597 -3.71 -3.25 5.72
N GLY A 598 -3.83 -4.27 4.85
CA GLY A 598 -4.50 -5.53 5.19
C GLY A 598 -3.86 -6.36 6.30
N SER A 599 -2.57 -6.17 6.59
CA SER A 599 -1.86 -6.88 7.67
C SER A 599 -1.55 -5.97 8.86
N ILE A 600 -1.04 -4.77 8.60
CA ILE A 600 -0.63 -3.84 9.67
C ILE A 600 -1.82 -3.31 10.49
N SER A 601 -3.01 -3.24 9.92
CA SER A 601 -4.21 -2.82 10.64
C SER A 601 -4.55 -3.75 11.81
N TYR A 602 -4.33 -5.06 11.68
CA TYR A 602 -4.58 -6.01 12.76
C TYR A 602 -3.62 -5.84 13.94
N ILE A 603 -2.33 -5.63 13.68
CA ILE A 603 -1.36 -5.41 14.77
C ILE A 603 -1.52 -4.02 15.41
N ASN A 604 -2.10 -3.07 14.70
CA ASN A 604 -2.37 -1.71 15.17
C ASN A 604 -3.75 -1.55 15.83
N ASN A 605 -4.59 -2.57 15.82
CA ASN A 605 -5.99 -2.52 16.25
C ASN A 605 -6.78 -1.41 15.56
N SER A 606 -6.82 -1.48 14.23
CA SER A 606 -7.50 -0.50 13.38
C SER A 606 -8.37 -1.17 12.33
N THR A 607 -9.31 -0.43 11.76
CA THR A 607 -9.95 -0.83 10.50
C THR A 607 -8.98 -0.61 9.36
N SER A 608 -9.06 -1.43 8.31
CA SER A 608 -8.13 -1.38 7.19
C SER A 608 -8.37 -0.15 6.33
N SER A 609 -7.31 0.59 6.01
CA SER A 609 -7.36 1.74 5.10
C SER A 609 -8.45 2.74 5.49
N ILE A 610 -9.11 3.32 4.49
CA ILE A 610 -10.24 4.23 4.69
C ILE A 610 -11.57 3.66 4.18
N HIS A 611 -11.59 2.39 3.75
CA HIS A 611 -12.83 1.71 3.39
C HIS A 611 -13.61 1.26 4.64
N PRO A 612 -14.92 1.04 4.53
CA PRO A 612 -15.70 0.49 5.64
C PRO A 612 -15.37 -0.97 5.90
N VAL A 613 -15.66 -1.43 7.11
CA VAL A 613 -15.44 -2.84 7.48
C VAL A 613 -16.30 -3.78 6.62
N PRO A 614 -15.79 -4.95 6.23
CA PRO A 614 -16.61 -5.96 5.56
C PRO A 614 -17.59 -6.66 6.53
N SER A 615 -17.26 -6.66 7.82
CA SER A 615 -18.10 -7.17 8.91
C SER A 615 -17.69 -6.54 10.23
N LYS A 616 -18.63 -6.40 11.17
CA LYS A 616 -18.36 -5.91 12.54
C LYS A 616 -17.36 -6.79 13.29
N ILE A 617 -17.46 -8.09 13.08
CA ILE A 617 -16.51 -9.09 13.55
C ILE A 617 -16.07 -9.87 12.32
N GLU A 618 -14.83 -9.64 11.89
CA GLU A 618 -14.25 -10.37 10.78
C GLU A 618 -13.90 -11.80 11.19
N ILE A 619 -14.15 -12.75 10.29
CA ILE A 619 -13.73 -14.13 10.43
C ILE A 619 -12.54 -14.35 9.50
N ARG A 620 -11.38 -14.67 10.08
CA ARG A 620 -10.14 -14.91 9.33
C ARG A 620 -9.74 -16.36 9.47
N LYS A 621 -9.29 -16.97 8.37
CA LYS A 621 -8.65 -18.29 8.42
C LYS A 621 -7.14 -18.12 8.54
N GLU A 622 -6.59 -18.52 9.68
CA GLU A 622 -5.18 -18.29 10.00
C GLU A 622 -4.42 -19.63 10.09
N GLY A 623 -3.86 -20.04 8.97
CA GLY A 623 -3.01 -21.24 8.88
C GLY A 623 -3.60 -22.46 9.55
N LYS A 624 -2.82 -23.11 10.45
CA LYS A 624 -3.22 -24.31 11.16
C LYS A 624 -4.19 -24.06 12.32
N ILE A 625 -4.29 -22.82 12.80
CA ILE A 625 -5.16 -22.49 13.94
C ILE A 625 -6.65 -22.45 13.54
N GLY A 626 -6.95 -22.27 12.25
CA GLY A 626 -8.30 -22.26 11.73
C GLY A 626 -8.93 -20.85 11.79
N ARG A 627 -10.23 -20.80 12.12
CA ARG A 627 -10.99 -19.53 12.17
C ARG A 627 -10.61 -18.69 13.38
N VAL A 628 -10.29 -17.43 13.15
CA VAL A 628 -10.03 -16.40 14.17
C VAL A 628 -11.00 -15.26 13.96
N TYR A 629 -11.56 -14.75 15.04
CA TYR A 629 -12.55 -13.68 15.06
C TYR A 629 -11.87 -12.39 15.47
N TYR A 630 -12.08 -11.34 14.66
CA TYR A 630 -11.49 -10.02 14.87
C TYR A 630 -12.61 -8.98 15.00
N PRO A 631 -12.85 -8.46 16.22
CA PRO A 631 -13.83 -7.41 16.43
C PRO A 631 -13.29 -6.07 15.91
N ALA A 632 -14.15 -5.25 15.30
CA ALA A 632 -13.76 -3.90 14.88
C ALA A 632 -13.29 -3.08 16.10
N PRO A 633 -12.33 -2.15 15.91
CA PRO A 633 -11.85 -1.28 16.98
C PRO A 633 -12.99 -0.47 17.60
N TYR A 634 -12.95 -0.25 18.91
CA TYR A 634 -13.96 0.51 19.66
C TYR A 634 -15.39 -0.07 19.61
N LEU A 635 -15.58 -1.25 19.05
CA LEU A 635 -16.88 -1.90 18.95
C LEU A 635 -17.39 -2.28 20.35
N THR A 636 -18.63 -1.86 20.65
CA THR A 636 -19.37 -2.19 21.87
C THR A 636 -20.79 -2.57 21.50
N ASN A 637 -21.56 -3.14 22.45
CA ASN A 637 -22.96 -3.44 22.19
C ASN A 637 -23.83 -2.19 21.99
N ASP A 638 -23.33 -1.00 22.37
CA ASP A 638 -24.04 0.28 22.27
C ASP A 638 -23.79 1.05 20.97
N ASN A 639 -22.80 0.63 20.14
CA ASN A 639 -22.43 1.34 18.91
C ASN A 639 -22.44 0.47 17.65
N LEU A 640 -23.09 -0.68 17.71
CA LEU A 640 -23.15 -1.63 16.58
C LEU A 640 -23.71 -1.01 15.30
N GLU A 641 -24.64 -0.07 15.41
CA GLU A 641 -25.27 0.59 14.26
C GLU A 641 -24.29 1.44 13.43
N TYR A 642 -23.23 1.96 14.06
CA TYR A 642 -22.21 2.78 13.37
C TYR A 642 -21.18 1.95 12.61
N TYR A 643 -21.20 0.64 12.76
CA TYR A 643 -20.41 -0.31 12.00
C TYR A 643 -21.25 -1.04 10.94
N GLU A 644 -22.06 -0.31 10.20
CA GLU A 644 -22.70 -0.84 8.99
C GLU A 644 -21.62 -1.38 8.05
N ASP A 645 -21.79 -2.58 7.52
CA ASP A 645 -20.76 -3.20 6.69
C ASP A 645 -20.69 -2.61 5.27
N ALA A 646 -19.53 -2.81 4.62
CA ALA A 646 -19.25 -2.21 3.32
C ALA A 646 -20.25 -2.61 2.22
N TYR A 647 -20.81 -3.82 2.30
CA TYR A 647 -21.77 -4.31 1.31
C TYR A 647 -23.14 -3.61 1.45
N GLU A 648 -23.53 -3.29 2.68
CA GLU A 648 -24.78 -2.57 2.98
C GLU A 648 -24.67 -1.07 2.70
N ILE A 649 -23.51 -0.45 2.98
CA ILE A 649 -23.24 0.97 2.73
C ILE A 649 -23.39 1.29 1.24
N GLY A 650 -22.83 0.45 0.37
CA GLY A 650 -22.94 0.59 -1.07
C GLY A 650 -21.86 1.47 -1.69
N TYR A 651 -21.64 1.28 -2.98
CA TYR A 651 -20.51 1.89 -3.71
C TYR A 651 -20.56 3.43 -3.78
N GLU A 652 -21.73 4.03 -3.83
CA GLU A 652 -21.85 5.50 -3.96
C GLU A 652 -21.27 6.22 -2.75
N LYS A 653 -21.64 5.81 -1.54
CA LYS A 653 -21.12 6.39 -0.29
C LYS A 653 -19.62 6.13 -0.10
N ILE A 654 -19.15 4.95 -0.50
CA ILE A 654 -17.73 4.61 -0.45
C ILE A 654 -16.96 5.51 -1.42
N ILE A 655 -17.41 5.65 -2.66
CA ILE A 655 -16.78 6.50 -3.67
C ILE A 655 -16.80 7.98 -3.22
N ASP A 656 -17.91 8.48 -2.67
CA ASP A 656 -17.99 9.85 -2.17
C ASP A 656 -16.98 10.11 -1.06
N THR A 657 -16.77 9.16 -0.16
CA THR A 657 -15.75 9.25 0.90
C THR A 657 -14.33 9.30 0.33
N TYR A 658 -14.03 8.41 -0.61
CA TYR A 658 -12.73 8.40 -1.30
C TYR A 658 -12.52 9.65 -2.16
N ALA A 659 -13.56 10.17 -2.79
CA ALA A 659 -13.47 11.42 -3.56
C ALA A 659 -13.12 12.61 -2.68
N ALA A 660 -13.66 12.68 -1.47
CA ALA A 660 -13.30 13.72 -0.49
C ALA A 660 -11.81 13.64 -0.12
N ALA A 661 -11.26 12.43 0.07
CA ALA A 661 -9.87 12.23 0.41
C ALA A 661 -8.92 12.48 -0.78
N THR A 662 -9.27 12.02 -1.97
CA THR A 662 -8.37 11.97 -3.14
C THR A 662 -7.91 13.36 -3.60
N GLN A 663 -8.71 14.39 -3.39
CA GLN A 663 -8.33 15.75 -3.77
C GLN A 663 -7.16 16.33 -2.95
N HIS A 664 -6.83 15.70 -1.82
CA HIS A 664 -5.72 16.10 -0.93
C HIS A 664 -4.54 15.14 -0.94
N VAL A 665 -4.64 14.03 -1.67
CA VAL A 665 -3.60 13.01 -1.78
C VAL A 665 -2.94 13.13 -3.16
N ASP A 666 -1.63 13.33 -3.18
CA ASP A 666 -0.91 13.55 -4.43
C ASP A 666 -0.76 12.28 -5.29
N GLN A 667 -0.74 11.10 -4.68
CA GLN A 667 -0.80 9.83 -5.40
C GLN A 667 -2.22 9.25 -5.36
N GLY A 668 -2.36 7.93 -5.26
CA GLY A 668 -3.65 7.24 -5.31
C GLY A 668 -4.12 6.70 -3.96
N LEU A 669 -5.31 6.12 -4.00
CA LEU A 669 -5.93 5.42 -2.88
C LEU A 669 -6.42 4.07 -3.38
N SER A 670 -6.14 3.00 -2.64
CA SER A 670 -6.61 1.65 -2.95
C SER A 670 -8.11 1.54 -2.67
N LEU A 671 -8.92 1.82 -3.67
CA LEU A 671 -10.37 1.82 -3.55
C LEU A 671 -10.94 0.45 -3.94
N THR A 672 -11.37 -0.31 -2.94
CA THR A 672 -12.14 -1.55 -3.14
C THR A 672 -13.63 -1.23 -3.18
N LEU A 673 -14.34 -1.73 -4.18
CA LEU A 673 -15.79 -1.65 -4.25
C LEU A 673 -16.43 -2.95 -3.77
N PHE A 674 -17.44 -2.82 -2.94
CA PHE A 674 -18.16 -3.93 -2.30
C PHE A 674 -19.58 -4.00 -2.84
N PHE A 675 -19.96 -5.16 -3.33
CA PHE A 675 -21.29 -5.40 -3.89
C PHE A 675 -21.96 -6.61 -3.24
N LYS A 676 -23.28 -6.52 -3.06
CA LYS A 676 -24.09 -7.66 -2.67
C LYS A 676 -24.13 -8.71 -3.78
N ASP A 677 -24.51 -9.93 -3.46
CA ASP A 677 -24.67 -11.05 -4.39
C ASP A 677 -25.76 -10.81 -5.47
N THR A 678 -26.62 -9.80 -5.26
CA THR A 678 -27.67 -9.39 -6.22
C THR A 678 -27.17 -8.41 -7.30
N VAL A 679 -25.89 -8.01 -7.27
CA VAL A 679 -25.31 -7.06 -8.22
C VAL A 679 -25.31 -7.60 -9.66
N THR A 680 -25.50 -6.71 -10.60
CA THR A 680 -25.40 -7.00 -12.04
C THR A 680 -24.16 -6.34 -12.65
N THR A 681 -23.73 -6.82 -13.82
CA THR A 681 -22.63 -6.18 -14.58
C THR A 681 -22.93 -4.72 -14.91
N ARG A 682 -24.22 -4.38 -15.09
CA ARG A 682 -24.67 -2.99 -15.28
C ARG A 682 -24.38 -2.12 -14.03
N ASP A 683 -24.55 -2.66 -12.84
CA ASP A 683 -24.28 -1.93 -11.60
C ASP A 683 -22.77 -1.70 -11.44
N VAL A 684 -21.95 -2.69 -11.81
CA VAL A 684 -20.49 -2.55 -11.84
C VAL A 684 -20.06 -1.44 -12.82
N ASN A 685 -20.64 -1.40 -14.04
CA ASN A 685 -20.37 -0.33 -14.99
C ASN A 685 -20.80 1.05 -14.46
N ARG A 686 -21.95 1.13 -13.80
CA ARG A 686 -22.41 2.38 -13.16
C ARG A 686 -21.44 2.86 -12.10
N ALA A 687 -20.91 1.95 -11.29
CA ALA A 687 -19.92 2.28 -10.26
C ALA A 687 -18.60 2.80 -10.86
N GLN A 688 -18.13 2.21 -11.97
CA GLN A 688 -16.95 2.69 -12.69
C GLN A 688 -17.15 4.11 -13.22
N ILE A 689 -18.31 4.37 -13.87
CA ILE A 689 -18.65 5.70 -14.40
C ILE A 689 -18.79 6.72 -13.25
N TYR A 690 -19.41 6.33 -12.14
CA TYR A 690 -19.56 7.18 -10.97
C TYR A 690 -18.19 7.56 -10.38
N ALA A 691 -17.28 6.59 -10.24
CA ALA A 691 -15.93 6.83 -9.77
C ALA A 691 -15.18 7.79 -10.71
N TRP A 692 -15.23 7.55 -12.01
CA TRP A 692 -14.62 8.43 -13.02
C TRP A 692 -15.13 9.87 -12.92
N ARG A 693 -16.45 10.06 -12.82
CA ARG A 693 -17.07 11.39 -12.68
C ARG A 693 -16.74 12.10 -11.38
N LYS A 694 -16.49 11.36 -10.32
CA LYS A 694 -16.10 11.89 -9.01
C LYS A 694 -14.62 12.22 -8.88
N GLY A 695 -13.82 12.03 -9.93
CA GLY A 695 -12.40 12.32 -9.93
C GLY A 695 -11.53 11.29 -9.21
N ILE A 696 -12.04 10.08 -9.05
CA ILE A 696 -11.27 8.95 -8.53
C ILE A 696 -10.12 8.64 -9.50
N LYS A 697 -8.93 8.40 -8.97
CA LYS A 697 -7.73 8.14 -9.77
C LYS A 697 -7.57 6.67 -10.15
N THR A 698 -7.90 5.77 -9.23
CA THR A 698 -7.74 4.32 -9.41
C THR A 698 -8.87 3.54 -8.75
N LEU A 699 -9.19 2.38 -9.32
CA LEU A 699 -10.03 1.34 -8.71
C LEU A 699 -9.18 0.09 -8.50
N TYR A 700 -9.29 -0.47 -7.29
CA TYR A 700 -8.59 -1.68 -6.88
C TYR A 700 -9.46 -2.91 -7.12
N TYR A 701 -9.82 -3.67 -6.09
CA TYR A 701 -10.69 -4.83 -6.24
C TYR A 701 -12.17 -4.48 -6.39
N ILE A 702 -12.90 -5.37 -7.06
CA ILE A 702 -14.32 -5.56 -6.82
C ILE A 702 -14.50 -6.82 -5.97
N ARG A 703 -15.23 -6.70 -4.87
CA ARG A 703 -15.57 -7.80 -3.97
C ARG A 703 -17.07 -8.02 -3.97
N LEU A 704 -17.46 -9.25 -4.26
CA LEU A 704 -18.86 -9.70 -4.17
C LEU A 704 -19.08 -10.40 -2.84
N ARG A 705 -20.19 -10.12 -2.18
CA ARG A 705 -20.62 -10.88 -1.02
C ARG A 705 -21.05 -12.26 -1.47
N GLN A 706 -20.38 -13.27 -1.02
CA GLN A 706 -20.74 -14.68 -1.26
C GLN A 706 -21.08 -15.34 0.05
N MET A 707 -22.35 -15.27 0.45
CA MET A 707 -22.84 -15.81 1.72
C MET A 707 -22.43 -17.27 1.95
N ALA A 708 -22.33 -18.08 0.89
CA ALA A 708 -21.90 -19.47 0.96
C ALA A 708 -20.42 -19.67 1.26
N LEU A 709 -19.59 -18.62 1.07
CA LEU A 709 -18.15 -18.65 1.22
C LEU A 709 -17.64 -17.83 2.42
N GLU A 710 -18.54 -17.23 3.20
CA GLU A 710 -18.15 -16.47 4.39
C GLU A 710 -17.33 -17.36 5.35
N GLY A 711 -16.13 -16.90 5.67
CA GLY A 711 -15.17 -17.63 6.51
C GLY A 711 -14.39 -18.74 5.79
N THR A 712 -14.40 -18.81 4.46
CA THR A 712 -13.57 -19.71 3.66
C THR A 712 -12.26 -19.03 3.19
N GLU A 713 -11.32 -19.83 2.65
CA GLU A 713 -10.02 -19.32 2.15
C GLU A 713 -10.14 -18.31 1.01
N VAL A 714 -11.30 -18.26 0.34
CA VAL A 714 -11.54 -17.41 -0.84
C VAL A 714 -11.75 -15.93 -0.46
N GLU A 715 -12.03 -15.62 0.79
CA GLU A 715 -12.26 -14.24 1.26
C GLU A 715 -10.99 -13.38 1.40
N GLY A 716 -9.82 -13.98 1.35
CA GLY A 716 -8.55 -13.27 1.48
C GLY A 716 -8.02 -12.79 0.14
N CYS A 717 -7.80 -11.49 -0.01
CA CYS A 717 -6.96 -10.95 -1.09
C CYS A 717 -5.54 -11.51 -0.95
N VAL A 718 -5.09 -12.34 -1.90
CA VAL A 718 -3.75 -12.93 -1.88
C VAL A 718 -2.67 -11.83 -1.85
N SER A 719 -2.88 -10.71 -2.54
CA SER A 719 -1.94 -9.59 -2.54
C SER A 719 -1.98 -8.75 -1.26
N CYS A 720 -3.09 -8.79 -0.48
CA CYS A 720 -3.18 -8.12 0.82
C CYS A 720 -2.64 -8.96 1.98
N MET A 721 -2.60 -10.29 1.82
CA MET A 721 -1.96 -11.19 2.78
C MET A 721 -0.44 -11.29 2.56
N LEU A 722 0.00 -10.82 1.44
CA LEU A 722 1.40 -10.66 1.09
C LEU A 722 1.88 -9.27 1.50
#